data_e120451053b8f8eeed93adc7c7895012
#
_entry.id   e120451053b8f8eeed93adc7c7895012
#
_cell.length_a   1.000
_cell.length_b   1.000
_cell.length_c   1.000
_cell.angle_alpha   90.00
_cell.angle_beta   90.00
_cell.angle_gamma   90.00
#
_symmetry.space_group_name_H-M   'P 1'
#
loop_
_entity.id
_entity.type
_entity.pdbx_description
1 polymer ?
#
loop_
_entity_poly.entity_id
_entity_poly.type
_entity_poly.pdbx_seq_one_letter_code
_entity_poly.pdbx_strand_id
1 'polypeptide(L)'
;MAGFVHLSIAQVLAHTSSREPWLGNHRADTRSNLLNPRTTQEALMHLCSIDHAVEQVLARLPDHIHMGLPLGLGKPNAFVNALYARVRALPQRQLTIYTALSLGRPPLGDGLQRRFLEPFVERVFADYEELSYLADLRNDNLPPNIRVQQFFMQPGSLLHSSTAQQDYISSNYSHAARDINAKGLNLIAQLVAATPERPVHLSLACNPDITLDLQPMIAERRAAGETILMLGQVHAELPYMPGDAELPMDAFDLLIDEAEQRRLFSTPNMPVTTQDHCIGLHASTLVRDGGTLQIGIGAMGDAVASALLARHADNPGYRAVLAELDTSPWQALIDREGGQAPFAEGLYGCSEMFVNGLLALAEAGVVRRPADESGVLVHGGFFLGPQAFYQRLQDMTLEQRSRFAMTGIGFINELYGDEPLKRRQRRDARFLNTVFGMTLLGAGVADQLEDGRVLSGVGGQYNFVAQGHALHGGRSILLLRSWREAAGEVTSNLFWNYGHCTIPRHLRDIVVTEYGIADLRGQTDSEVIARLLAVSDSRFQQALIEQARQAGKLAKDFVLDARFADNTPARLEALKARHAQLFPEYPLGTDFTSEEQHLLRALNWLKGKFKLSEALELGKATLEAPGPQGYEAHLARMQLEQPQGLKEELYQRLLLAGLAAT
;
A
#
# COMPACT_ATOMS: atom_id res chain seq x y z
N MET A 1 19.25 12.50 19.21
CA MET A 1 18.12 13.45 19.32
C MET A 1 18.57 14.77 18.72
N ALA A 2 18.48 14.90 17.39
CA ALA A 2 18.64 16.18 16.72
C ALA A 2 17.22 16.71 16.52
N GLY A 3 16.91 17.85 17.15
CA GLY A 3 15.62 18.51 16.99
C GLY A 3 15.43 18.96 15.55
N PHE A 4 14.40 18.45 14.90
CA PHE A 4 13.95 18.96 13.63
C PHE A 4 13.48 20.42 13.83
N VAL A 5 14.20 21.36 13.25
CA VAL A 5 13.75 22.74 13.17
C VAL A 5 12.69 22.79 12.08
N HIS A 6 11.44 22.96 12.46
CA HIS A 6 10.35 23.27 11.53
C HIS A 6 10.70 24.59 10.81
N LEU A 7 10.98 24.50 9.51
CA LEU A 7 11.15 25.67 8.66
C LEU A 7 9.82 25.98 7.98
N SER A 8 9.16 27.05 8.41
CA SER A 8 7.97 27.57 7.72
C SER A 8 8.34 28.11 6.32
N ILE A 9 7.38 28.19 5.43
CA ILE A 9 7.56 28.83 4.10
C ILE A 9 8.14 30.24 4.27
N ALA A 10 7.68 31.00 5.27
CA ALA A 10 8.19 32.33 5.58
C ALA A 10 9.68 32.31 5.94
N GLN A 11 10.15 31.31 6.67
CA GLN A 11 11.57 31.15 7.01
C GLN A 11 12.42 30.69 5.83
N VAL A 12 11.87 29.84 4.96
CA VAL A 12 12.51 29.43 3.70
C VAL A 12 12.74 30.63 2.79
N LEU A 13 11.74 31.50 2.65
CA LEU A 13 11.81 32.69 1.83
C LEU A 13 12.74 33.79 2.44
N ALA A 14 12.79 33.92 3.76
CA ALA A 14 13.67 34.85 4.46
C ALA A 14 15.16 34.50 4.33
N HIS A 15 15.53 33.22 4.28
CA HIS A 15 16.92 32.78 4.11
C HIS A 15 17.50 33.09 2.75
N THR A 16 16.68 33.27 1.72
CA THR A 16 17.14 33.63 0.36
C THR A 16 17.40 35.13 0.16
N SER A 17 16.85 35.98 1.04
CA SER A 17 17.03 37.45 0.94
C SER A 17 18.32 37.97 1.60
N SER A 18 19.08 37.15 2.32
CA SER A 18 20.25 37.57 3.11
C SER A 18 21.62 37.14 2.52
N ARG A 19 21.70 36.63 1.31
CA ARG A 19 22.98 36.31 0.66
C ARG A 19 23.49 37.50 -0.17
N GLU A 20 24.57 38.13 0.30
CA GLU A 20 25.39 39.06 -0.48
C GLU A 20 26.00 38.36 -1.71
N PRO A 21 26.23 39.10 -2.82
CA PRO A 21 26.72 38.49 -4.06
C PRO A 21 28.21 38.17 -3.97
N TRP A 22 28.56 36.91 -4.07
CA TRP A 22 29.93 36.47 -4.32
C TRP A 22 30.27 36.64 -5.79
N LEU A 23 31.18 37.56 -6.09
CA LEU A 23 31.83 37.77 -7.39
C LEU A 23 32.84 36.64 -7.64
N GLY A 24 32.56 35.78 -8.61
CA GLY A 24 33.50 34.80 -9.13
C GLY A 24 33.19 34.45 -10.58
N ASN A 25 34.06 34.96 -11.48
CA ASN A 25 33.99 34.75 -12.93
C ASN A 25 34.01 33.28 -13.32
N HIS A 26 33.01 32.81 -14.09
CA HIS A 26 33.20 31.96 -15.26
C HIS A 26 31.97 32.04 -16.20
N ARG A 27 32.29 32.03 -17.51
CA ARG A 27 31.43 32.40 -18.65
C ARG A 27 30.20 31.52 -18.82
N ALA A 28 29.09 32.21 -19.01
CA ALA A 28 28.02 32.04 -19.99
C ALA A 28 27.44 30.67 -20.29
N ASP A 29 26.19 30.41 -19.83
CA ASP A 29 25.12 30.34 -20.80
C ASP A 29 23.81 30.87 -20.18
N THR A 30 23.10 31.64 -20.97
CA THR A 30 22.01 32.51 -20.62
C THR A 30 20.72 31.76 -20.40
N ARG A 31 20.22 31.76 -19.17
CA ARG A 31 18.82 31.92 -18.73
C ARG A 31 18.73 31.93 -17.20
N SER A 32 19.38 32.89 -16.55
CA SER A 32 19.11 33.23 -15.16
C SER A 32 17.89 34.16 -15.12
N ASN A 33 16.72 33.59 -14.89
CA ASN A 33 15.65 34.40 -14.32
C ASN A 33 16.02 34.66 -12.85
N LEU A 34 16.64 35.81 -12.63
CA LEU A 34 16.82 36.42 -11.31
C LEU A 34 15.45 36.44 -10.60
N LEU A 35 15.42 35.87 -9.41
CA LEU A 35 14.28 35.92 -8.49
C LEU A 35 13.76 37.36 -8.44
N ASN A 36 12.60 37.59 -9.02
CA ASN A 36 11.96 38.90 -8.96
C ASN A 36 11.44 39.09 -7.53
N PRO A 37 11.82 40.15 -6.78
CA PRO A 37 11.30 40.40 -5.44
C PRO A 37 9.77 40.43 -5.35
N ARG A 38 9.08 40.69 -6.45
CA ARG A 38 7.62 40.61 -6.57
C ARG A 38 7.09 39.17 -6.37
N THR A 39 7.76 38.16 -6.93
CA THR A 39 7.33 36.75 -6.82
C THR A 39 7.41 36.25 -5.38
N THR A 40 8.41 36.67 -4.61
CA THR A 40 8.55 36.31 -3.19
C THR A 40 7.48 37.00 -2.33
N GLN A 41 7.15 38.26 -2.65
CA GLN A 41 6.13 39.00 -1.92
C GLN A 41 4.70 38.54 -2.28
N GLU A 42 4.46 38.15 -3.52
CA GLU A 42 3.19 37.53 -3.95
C GLU A 42 2.98 36.16 -3.32
N ALA A 43 4.01 35.31 -3.22
CA ALA A 43 3.93 34.02 -2.57
C ALA A 43 3.61 34.13 -1.06
N LEU A 44 4.13 35.16 -0.37
CA LEU A 44 3.79 35.41 1.05
C LEU A 44 2.34 35.89 1.24
N MET A 45 1.70 36.43 0.21
CA MET A 45 0.29 36.88 0.29
C MET A 45 -0.72 35.71 0.30
N HIS A 46 -0.30 34.48 -0.05
CA HIS A 46 -1.16 33.29 -0.06
C HIS A 46 -1.10 32.47 1.22
N LEU A 47 -0.17 32.78 2.15
CA LEU A 47 -0.05 32.10 3.44
C LEU A 47 -1.19 32.49 4.38
N CYS A 48 -1.88 31.50 4.92
CA CYS A 48 -3.00 31.72 5.82
C CYS A 48 -3.10 30.62 6.90
N SER A 49 -3.89 30.92 7.95
CA SER A 49 -4.29 29.91 8.91
C SER A 49 -5.39 29.00 8.35
N ILE A 50 -5.60 27.84 8.99
CA ILE A 50 -6.69 26.92 8.64
C ILE A 50 -8.04 27.63 8.64
N ASP A 51 -8.36 28.40 9.70
CA ASP A 51 -9.63 29.11 9.79
C ASP A 51 -9.81 30.13 8.65
N HIS A 52 -8.76 30.87 8.32
CA HIS A 52 -8.80 31.81 7.20
C HIS A 52 -9.01 31.07 5.86
N ALA A 53 -8.32 29.95 5.65
CA ALA A 53 -8.50 29.13 4.45
C ALA A 53 -9.95 28.63 4.31
N VAL A 54 -10.57 28.17 5.40
CA VAL A 54 -11.98 27.76 5.42
C VAL A 54 -12.91 28.93 5.04
N GLU A 55 -12.70 30.12 5.62
CA GLU A 55 -13.51 31.30 5.27
C GLU A 55 -13.33 31.72 3.80
N GLN A 56 -12.10 31.65 3.26
CA GLN A 56 -11.83 31.91 1.84
C GLN A 56 -12.53 30.91 0.92
N VAL A 57 -12.52 29.62 1.26
CA VAL A 57 -13.23 28.58 0.51
C VAL A 57 -14.72 28.85 0.50
N LEU A 58 -15.33 29.17 1.66
CA LEU A 58 -16.75 29.47 1.78
C LEU A 58 -17.15 30.76 1.07
N ALA A 59 -16.26 31.77 1.00
CA ALA A 59 -16.53 33.04 0.33
C ALA A 59 -16.38 32.97 -1.20
N ARG A 60 -15.45 32.14 -1.71
CA ARG A 60 -15.08 32.11 -3.14
C ARG A 60 -15.82 31.02 -3.91
N LEU A 61 -16.21 29.91 -3.27
CA LEU A 61 -16.88 28.80 -3.93
C LEU A 61 -18.41 28.88 -3.79
N PRO A 62 -19.16 28.28 -4.75
CA PRO A 62 -20.62 28.18 -4.67
C PRO A 62 -21.09 27.39 -3.46
N ASP A 63 -22.41 27.38 -3.21
CA ASP A 63 -23.01 26.71 -2.05
C ASP A 63 -22.74 25.21 -2.00
N HIS A 64 -22.47 24.59 -3.14
CA HIS A 64 -22.03 23.20 -3.20
C HIS A 64 -20.52 23.13 -3.45
N ILE A 65 -19.78 22.69 -2.44
CA ILE A 65 -18.34 22.44 -2.51
C ILE A 65 -18.11 20.99 -2.93
N HIS A 66 -17.42 20.79 -4.03
CA HIS A 66 -16.97 19.52 -4.55
C HIS A 66 -15.47 19.39 -4.32
N MET A 67 -15.08 18.75 -3.21
CA MET A 67 -13.70 18.65 -2.76
C MET A 67 -13.06 17.33 -3.18
N GLY A 68 -11.96 17.41 -3.93
CA GLY A 68 -11.07 16.29 -4.22
C GLY A 68 -9.93 16.20 -3.20
N LEU A 69 -9.73 15.01 -2.64
CA LEU A 69 -8.63 14.71 -1.72
C LEU A 69 -7.74 13.60 -2.31
N PRO A 70 -6.41 13.66 -2.08
CA PRO A 70 -5.50 12.60 -2.52
C PRO A 70 -5.84 11.25 -1.90
N LEU A 71 -5.33 10.18 -2.49
CA LEU A 71 -5.37 8.84 -1.92
C LEU A 71 -4.42 8.74 -0.71
N GLY A 72 -4.91 8.24 0.42
CA GLY A 72 -4.10 7.89 1.58
C GLY A 72 -3.45 9.09 2.30
N LEU A 73 -2.11 9.17 2.28
CA LEU A 73 -1.30 9.99 3.18
C LEU A 73 -1.45 11.50 2.97
N GLY A 74 -1.56 11.95 1.73
CA GLY A 74 -1.48 13.37 1.34
C GLY A 74 -2.71 14.23 1.69
N LYS A 75 -3.63 13.75 2.52
CA LYS A 75 -4.82 14.51 2.93
C LYS A 75 -4.47 15.55 4.01
N PRO A 76 -4.85 16.83 3.85
CA PRO A 76 -4.66 17.86 4.85
C PRO A 76 -5.75 17.76 5.94
N ASN A 77 -5.61 16.76 6.83
CA ASN A 77 -6.67 16.36 7.77
C ASN A 77 -7.18 17.52 8.62
N ALA A 78 -6.30 18.40 9.10
CA ALA A 78 -6.68 19.55 9.92
C ALA A 78 -7.60 20.52 9.16
N PHE A 79 -7.24 20.87 7.92
CA PHE A 79 -8.11 21.70 7.07
C PHE A 79 -9.42 20.98 6.73
N VAL A 80 -9.37 19.70 6.38
CA VAL A 80 -10.58 18.91 6.04
C VAL A 80 -11.53 18.85 7.23
N ASN A 81 -11.02 18.62 8.45
CA ASN A 81 -11.81 18.58 9.67
C ASN A 81 -12.45 19.95 9.98
N ALA A 82 -11.71 21.03 9.82
CA ALA A 82 -12.22 22.39 10.02
C ALA A 82 -13.34 22.74 9.01
N LEU A 83 -13.14 22.44 7.72
CA LEU A 83 -14.14 22.65 6.68
C LEU A 83 -15.39 21.77 6.92
N TYR A 84 -15.19 20.49 7.27
CA TYR A 84 -16.25 19.55 7.61
C TYR A 84 -17.12 20.07 8.76
N ALA A 85 -16.49 20.49 9.86
CA ALA A 85 -17.19 21.03 11.03
C ALA A 85 -17.97 22.32 10.68
N ARG A 86 -17.38 23.18 9.85
CA ARG A 86 -18.01 24.43 9.44
C ARG A 86 -19.22 24.18 8.55
N VAL A 87 -19.12 23.31 7.54
CA VAL A 87 -20.24 22.98 6.64
C VAL A 87 -21.34 22.23 7.39
N ARG A 88 -20.99 21.32 8.32
CA ARG A 88 -21.97 20.65 9.20
C ARG A 88 -22.85 21.63 9.95
N ALA A 89 -22.32 22.79 10.35
CA ALA A 89 -23.04 23.84 11.05
C ALA A 89 -23.85 24.78 10.11
N LEU A 90 -23.74 24.63 8.80
CA LEU A 90 -24.37 25.49 7.78
C LEU A 90 -25.26 24.64 6.84
N PRO A 91 -26.53 24.33 7.21
CA PRO A 91 -27.38 23.41 6.43
C PRO A 91 -27.66 23.87 4.99
N GLN A 92 -27.51 25.15 4.68
CA GLN A 92 -27.65 25.71 3.33
C GLN A 92 -26.42 25.42 2.43
N ARG A 93 -25.28 25.05 3.02
CA ARG A 93 -24.07 24.65 2.30
C ARG A 93 -24.06 23.14 2.11
N GLN A 94 -23.52 22.69 0.99
CA GLN A 94 -23.32 21.27 0.70
C GLN A 94 -21.84 20.99 0.50
N LEU A 95 -21.38 19.81 0.95
CA LEU A 95 -20.02 19.33 0.74
C LEU A 95 -20.05 17.90 0.21
N THR A 96 -19.50 17.69 -0.97
CA THR A 96 -19.20 16.35 -1.48
C THR A 96 -17.68 16.15 -1.50
N ILE A 97 -17.20 15.13 -0.78
CA ILE A 97 -15.79 14.75 -0.70
C ILE A 97 -15.56 13.57 -1.63
N TYR A 98 -14.69 13.73 -2.61
CA TYR A 98 -14.18 12.67 -3.49
C TYR A 98 -12.81 12.26 -3.01
N THR A 99 -12.64 10.98 -2.66
CA THR A 99 -11.40 10.51 -2.04
C THR A 99 -11.18 9.02 -2.24
N ALA A 100 -10.04 8.54 -1.76
CA ALA A 100 -9.73 7.13 -1.66
C ALA A 100 -8.86 6.88 -0.43
N LEU A 101 -8.93 5.69 0.15
CA LEU A 101 -8.11 5.24 1.27
C LEU A 101 -8.09 6.25 2.42
N SER A 102 -9.27 6.51 3.01
CA SER A 102 -9.38 7.31 4.23
C SER A 102 -8.75 6.53 5.38
N LEU A 103 -7.57 6.99 5.82
CA LEU A 103 -6.76 6.31 6.84
C LEU A 103 -7.27 6.62 8.24
N GLY A 104 -7.39 5.60 9.07
CA GLY A 104 -7.78 5.71 10.47
C GLY A 104 -6.95 4.77 11.34
N ARG A 105 -6.83 5.11 12.62
CA ARG A 105 -6.17 4.25 13.61
C ARG A 105 -6.88 2.89 13.69
N PRO A 106 -6.16 1.80 13.97
CA PRO A 106 -6.78 0.50 14.18
C PRO A 106 -7.69 0.55 15.42
N PRO A 107 -8.85 -0.15 15.39
CA PRO A 107 -9.72 -0.25 16.56
C PRO A 107 -9.01 -1.02 17.68
N LEU A 108 -9.07 -0.48 18.90
CA LEU A 108 -8.33 -1.04 20.03
C LEU A 108 -8.87 -2.40 20.50
N GLY A 109 -10.18 -2.68 20.27
CA GLY A 109 -10.85 -3.85 20.81
C GLY A 109 -10.95 -3.82 22.33
N ASP A 110 -11.09 -4.99 22.96
CA ASP A 110 -11.28 -5.13 24.40
C ASP A 110 -10.26 -6.10 25.03
N GLY A 111 -10.17 -6.12 26.37
CA GLY A 111 -9.40 -7.08 27.15
C GLY A 111 -7.91 -7.08 26.79
N LEU A 112 -7.36 -8.27 26.50
CA LEU A 112 -5.94 -8.43 26.16
C LEU A 112 -5.58 -7.71 24.86
N GLN A 113 -6.48 -7.68 23.87
CA GLN A 113 -6.25 -6.96 22.61
C GLN A 113 -6.05 -5.47 22.86
N ARG A 114 -6.90 -4.85 23.68
CA ARG A 114 -6.77 -3.43 24.02
C ARG A 114 -5.45 -3.13 24.73
N ARG A 115 -5.10 -3.95 25.75
CA ARG A 115 -3.85 -3.79 26.49
C ARG A 115 -2.61 -3.88 25.61
N PHE A 116 -2.67 -4.69 24.56
CA PHE A 116 -1.61 -4.77 23.56
C PHE A 116 -1.61 -3.58 22.61
N LEU A 117 -2.77 -3.24 22.02
CA LEU A 117 -2.87 -2.26 20.93
C LEU A 117 -2.76 -0.81 21.42
N GLU A 118 -3.33 -0.46 22.59
CA GLU A 118 -3.41 0.93 23.04
C GLU A 118 -2.02 1.59 23.17
N PRO A 119 -1.02 1.04 23.89
CA PRO A 119 0.30 1.64 23.95
C PRO A 119 1.06 1.62 22.59
N PHE A 120 0.81 0.60 21.76
CA PHE A 120 1.39 0.55 20.42
C PHE A 120 0.83 1.68 19.54
N VAL A 121 -0.49 1.87 19.55
CA VAL A 121 -1.17 2.92 18.78
C VAL A 121 -0.74 4.31 19.26
N GLU A 122 -0.66 4.53 20.58
CA GLU A 122 -0.16 5.78 21.16
C GLU A 122 1.27 6.11 20.73
N ARG A 123 2.14 5.10 20.63
CA ARG A 123 3.53 5.27 20.20
C ARG A 123 3.68 5.49 18.69
N VAL A 124 3.00 4.68 17.87
CA VAL A 124 3.17 4.69 16.41
C VAL A 124 2.40 5.83 15.76
N PHE A 125 1.17 6.06 16.20
CA PHE A 125 0.32 7.10 15.61
C PHE A 125 0.39 8.43 16.37
N ALA A 126 0.90 8.43 17.60
CA ALA A 126 1.06 9.60 18.45
C ALA A 126 -0.15 10.56 18.37
N ASP A 127 0.08 11.79 17.94
CA ASP A 127 -0.94 12.82 17.79
C ASP A 127 -1.56 12.89 16.38
N TYR A 128 -1.37 11.85 15.52
CA TYR A 128 -2.04 11.80 14.20
C TYR A 128 -3.52 12.17 14.31
N GLU A 129 -3.92 13.15 13.54
CA GLU A 129 -5.30 13.64 13.53
C GLU A 129 -6.15 12.84 12.54
N GLU A 130 -7.15 12.10 13.03
CA GLU A 130 -8.05 11.34 12.17
C GLU A 130 -9.06 12.26 11.47
N LEU A 131 -9.51 11.83 10.31
CA LEU A 131 -10.58 12.51 9.56
C LEU A 131 -11.91 12.38 10.29
N SER A 132 -12.50 13.49 10.71
CA SER A 132 -13.74 13.53 11.48
C SER A 132 -14.90 12.86 10.77
N TYR A 133 -14.98 13.00 9.43
CA TYR A 133 -16.04 12.34 8.64
C TYR A 133 -15.94 10.81 8.65
N LEU A 134 -14.74 10.23 8.94
CA LEU A 134 -14.56 8.78 8.90
C LEU A 134 -15.32 8.07 10.02
N ALA A 135 -15.37 8.67 11.21
CA ALA A 135 -16.17 8.16 12.31
C ALA A 135 -17.68 8.20 11.99
N ASP A 136 -18.15 9.33 11.46
CA ASP A 136 -19.54 9.50 11.06
C ASP A 136 -19.92 8.54 9.91
N LEU A 137 -19.03 8.35 8.92
CA LEU A 137 -19.22 7.42 7.81
C LEU A 137 -19.30 5.95 8.29
N ARG A 138 -18.41 5.54 9.22
CA ARG A 138 -18.43 4.16 9.78
C ARG A 138 -19.73 3.83 10.51
N ASN A 139 -20.37 4.85 11.09
CA ASN A 139 -21.59 4.71 11.89
C ASN A 139 -22.88 5.09 11.12
N ASP A 140 -22.79 5.29 9.79
CA ASP A 140 -23.89 5.77 8.95
C ASP A 140 -24.57 7.06 9.49
N ASN A 141 -23.75 7.98 10.02
CA ASN A 141 -24.20 9.19 10.71
C ASN A 141 -23.69 10.49 10.05
N LEU A 142 -23.43 10.46 8.75
CA LEU A 142 -23.06 11.67 8.02
C LEU A 142 -24.17 12.71 8.07
N PRO A 143 -23.85 14.00 8.24
CA PRO A 143 -24.85 15.08 8.11
C PRO A 143 -25.51 15.06 6.73
N PRO A 144 -26.81 15.40 6.61
CA PRO A 144 -27.57 15.30 5.36
C PRO A 144 -27.05 16.22 4.23
N ASN A 145 -26.30 17.26 4.58
CA ASN A 145 -25.65 18.18 3.64
C ASN A 145 -24.20 17.80 3.30
N ILE A 146 -23.71 16.65 3.79
CA ILE A 146 -22.34 16.17 3.51
C ILE A 146 -22.39 14.76 2.92
N ARG A 147 -21.61 14.54 1.89
CA ARG A 147 -21.47 13.27 1.18
C ARG A 147 -20.00 12.90 1.01
N VAL A 148 -19.65 11.61 1.18
CA VAL A 148 -18.29 11.10 1.00
C VAL A 148 -18.31 9.98 -0.02
N GLN A 149 -17.70 10.20 -1.17
CA GLN A 149 -17.59 9.21 -2.25
C GLN A 149 -16.16 8.70 -2.35
N GLN A 150 -15.96 7.39 -2.30
CA GLN A 150 -14.64 6.78 -2.32
C GLN A 150 -14.44 5.85 -3.50
N PHE A 151 -13.26 5.92 -4.15
CA PHE A 151 -12.82 5.01 -5.21
C PHE A 151 -12.10 3.77 -4.66
N PHE A 152 -11.59 3.84 -3.44
CA PHE A 152 -10.87 2.77 -2.76
C PHE A 152 -11.04 2.92 -1.25
N MET A 153 -11.40 1.85 -0.57
CA MET A 153 -11.58 1.81 0.89
C MET A 153 -10.41 1.06 1.53
N GLN A 154 -10.02 1.43 2.74
CA GLN A 154 -9.13 0.59 3.53
C GLN A 154 -9.78 -0.80 3.71
N PRO A 155 -9.10 -1.91 3.35
CA PRO A 155 -9.74 -3.22 3.29
C PRO A 155 -10.53 -3.58 4.55
N GLY A 156 -11.83 -3.84 4.38
CA GLY A 156 -12.75 -4.24 5.44
C GLY A 156 -13.24 -3.14 6.38
N SER A 157 -12.66 -1.92 6.34
CA SER A 157 -12.93 -0.87 7.34
C SER A 157 -14.35 -0.28 7.27
N LEU A 158 -14.99 -0.35 6.09
CA LEU A 158 -16.33 0.20 5.80
C LEU A 158 -17.33 -0.87 5.33
N LEU A 159 -17.05 -2.13 5.64
CA LEU A 159 -17.84 -3.26 5.17
C LEU A 159 -19.27 -3.26 5.71
N HIS A 160 -19.50 -2.61 6.85
CA HIS A 160 -20.79 -2.53 7.53
C HIS A 160 -21.46 -1.16 7.45
N SER A 161 -20.84 -0.17 6.79
CA SER A 161 -21.43 1.14 6.55
C SER A 161 -22.26 1.10 5.28
N SER A 162 -23.58 1.22 5.41
CA SER A 162 -24.51 1.28 4.26
C SER A 162 -24.24 2.50 3.38
N THR A 163 -23.94 3.64 3.99
CA THR A 163 -23.63 4.89 3.30
C THR A 163 -22.37 4.75 2.45
N ALA A 164 -21.29 4.18 3.03
CA ALA A 164 -20.04 3.97 2.30
C ALA A 164 -20.21 2.97 1.14
N GLN A 165 -20.99 1.90 1.35
CA GLN A 165 -21.27 0.91 0.31
C GLN A 165 -22.11 1.49 -0.85
N GLN A 166 -23.05 2.39 -0.58
CA GLN A 166 -23.87 3.07 -1.59
C GLN A 166 -23.10 4.16 -2.36
N ASP A 167 -22.18 4.85 -1.68
CA ASP A 167 -21.40 5.95 -2.23
C ASP A 167 -20.00 5.52 -2.76
N TYR A 168 -19.77 4.23 -2.89
CA TYR A 168 -18.56 3.70 -3.53
C TYR A 168 -18.62 3.91 -5.06
N ILE A 169 -17.51 4.38 -5.63
CA ILE A 169 -17.33 4.54 -7.07
C ILE A 169 -16.38 3.45 -7.56
N SER A 170 -16.91 2.47 -8.29
CA SER A 170 -16.09 1.44 -8.95
C SER A 170 -15.42 2.04 -10.18
N SER A 171 -14.12 2.31 -10.08
CA SER A 171 -13.36 2.94 -11.16
C SER A 171 -11.90 2.48 -11.11
N ASN A 172 -11.25 2.37 -12.27
CA ASN A 172 -9.81 2.26 -12.33
C ASN A 172 -9.16 3.54 -11.82
N TYR A 173 -8.02 3.43 -11.18
CA TYR A 173 -7.34 4.59 -10.62
C TYR A 173 -7.01 5.67 -11.68
N SER A 174 -6.58 5.26 -12.87
CA SER A 174 -6.33 6.19 -13.99
C SER A 174 -7.57 6.96 -14.47
N HIS A 175 -8.77 6.52 -14.10
CA HIS A 175 -10.01 7.22 -14.46
C HIS A 175 -10.47 8.21 -13.38
N ALA A 176 -9.94 8.12 -12.16
CA ALA A 176 -10.43 8.90 -11.02
C ALA A 176 -10.38 10.41 -11.27
N ALA A 177 -9.29 10.94 -11.85
CA ALA A 177 -9.17 12.36 -12.18
C ALA A 177 -10.30 12.83 -13.12
N ARG A 178 -10.53 12.10 -14.21
CA ARG A 178 -11.61 12.38 -15.18
C ARG A 178 -12.98 12.36 -14.51
N ASP A 179 -13.23 11.32 -13.69
CA ASP A 179 -14.54 11.08 -13.11
C ASP A 179 -14.91 12.13 -12.04
N ILE A 180 -13.95 12.55 -11.20
CA ILE A 180 -14.19 13.63 -10.23
C ILE A 180 -14.27 15.00 -10.90
N ASN A 181 -13.49 15.24 -11.96
CA ASN A 181 -13.59 16.46 -12.74
C ASN A 181 -14.98 16.60 -13.36
N ALA A 182 -15.53 15.52 -13.96
CA ALA A 182 -16.86 15.48 -14.54
C ALA A 182 -17.99 15.67 -13.51
N LYS A 183 -17.74 15.39 -12.23
CA LYS A 183 -18.67 15.61 -11.12
C LYS A 183 -18.66 17.07 -10.59
N GLY A 184 -17.93 17.98 -11.25
CA GLY A 184 -17.91 19.39 -10.90
C GLY A 184 -16.91 19.77 -9.82
N LEU A 185 -15.80 19.01 -9.67
CA LEU A 185 -14.70 19.35 -8.75
C LEU A 185 -14.38 20.85 -8.79
N ASN A 186 -14.41 21.52 -7.63
CA ASN A 186 -14.11 22.94 -7.50
C ASN A 186 -13.13 23.28 -6.34
N LEU A 187 -12.71 22.28 -5.58
CA LEU A 187 -11.68 22.41 -4.56
C LEU A 187 -10.75 21.18 -4.60
N ILE A 188 -9.46 21.42 -4.72
CA ILE A 188 -8.43 20.40 -4.46
C ILE A 188 -7.73 20.80 -3.17
N ALA A 189 -7.59 19.88 -2.23
CA ALA A 189 -6.85 20.12 -1.00
C ALA A 189 -5.90 18.97 -0.71
N GLN A 190 -4.60 19.30 -0.51
CA GLN A 190 -3.59 18.26 -0.22
C GLN A 190 -2.43 18.79 0.62
N LEU A 191 -1.72 17.85 1.25
CA LEU A 191 -0.43 18.12 1.89
C LEU A 191 0.65 18.35 0.83
N VAL A 192 1.58 19.25 1.13
CA VAL A 192 2.73 19.57 0.30
C VAL A 192 4.00 19.67 1.16
N ALA A 193 5.15 19.40 0.55
CA ALA A 193 6.45 19.56 1.19
C ALA A 193 7.15 20.82 0.69
N ALA A 194 7.87 21.52 1.58
CA ALA A 194 8.73 22.65 1.26
C ALA A 194 10.19 22.32 1.56
N THR A 195 11.12 22.95 0.85
CA THR A 195 12.56 22.87 1.11
C THR A 195 13.27 24.19 0.84
N PRO A 196 14.28 24.58 1.67
CA PRO A 196 15.07 25.78 1.43
C PRO A 196 15.82 25.77 0.09
N GLU A 197 16.11 24.59 -0.45
CA GLU A 197 16.84 24.41 -1.71
C GLU A 197 15.99 24.76 -2.94
N ARG A 198 14.65 24.82 -2.78
CA ARG A 198 13.65 25.12 -3.81
C ARG A 198 12.62 26.15 -3.30
N PRO A 199 13.04 27.39 -2.99
CA PRO A 199 12.25 28.33 -2.20
C PRO A 199 10.95 28.84 -2.85
N VAL A 200 10.79 28.67 -4.16
CA VAL A 200 9.59 29.09 -4.92
C VAL A 200 8.78 27.91 -5.46
N HIS A 201 9.10 26.68 -5.01
CA HIS A 201 8.40 25.47 -5.39
C HIS A 201 7.94 24.72 -4.15
N LEU A 202 6.84 24.03 -4.29
CA LEU A 202 6.32 23.05 -3.34
C LEU A 202 6.27 21.69 -4.03
N SER A 203 6.54 20.64 -3.27
CA SER A 203 6.38 19.28 -3.78
C SER A 203 5.05 18.68 -3.33
N LEU A 204 4.32 18.06 -4.25
CA LEU A 204 3.16 17.22 -3.96
C LEU A 204 3.56 15.94 -3.19
N ALA A 205 4.85 15.69 -3.05
CA ALA A 205 5.50 14.67 -2.22
C ALA A 205 4.91 13.28 -2.42
N CYS A 206 4.06 12.86 -1.46
CA CYS A 206 3.49 11.52 -1.45
C CYS A 206 2.35 11.31 -2.47
N ASN A 207 1.77 12.37 -3.04
CA ASN A 207 0.56 12.25 -3.87
C ASN A 207 0.51 13.22 -5.06
N PRO A 208 1.43 13.15 -6.04
CA PRO A 208 1.25 13.85 -7.31
C PRO A 208 0.21 13.17 -8.22
N ASP A 209 -0.08 11.95 -7.98
CA ASP A 209 -0.86 10.96 -8.70
C ASP A 209 -2.06 11.54 -9.49
N ILE A 210 -3.16 11.88 -8.79
CA ILE A 210 -4.37 12.44 -9.39
C ILE A 210 -4.22 13.95 -9.65
N THR A 211 -3.48 14.66 -8.81
CA THR A 211 -3.36 16.11 -8.92
C THR A 211 -2.72 16.53 -10.22
N LEU A 212 -1.66 15.85 -10.67
CA LEU A 212 -1.02 16.13 -11.95
C LEU A 212 -1.95 15.81 -13.14
N ASP A 213 -2.70 14.74 -13.07
CA ASP A 213 -3.67 14.38 -14.11
C ASP A 213 -4.86 15.35 -14.16
N LEU A 214 -5.21 16.00 -13.04
CA LEU A 214 -6.27 17.02 -12.95
C LEU A 214 -5.84 18.38 -13.50
N GLN A 215 -4.57 18.75 -13.39
CA GLN A 215 -4.10 20.10 -13.72
C GLN A 215 -4.51 20.60 -15.12
N PRO A 216 -4.35 19.83 -16.22
CA PRO A 216 -4.76 20.28 -17.54
C PRO A 216 -6.28 20.49 -17.63
N MET A 217 -7.07 19.62 -16.99
CA MET A 217 -8.54 19.73 -16.97
C MET A 217 -9.02 20.96 -16.20
N ILE A 218 -8.36 21.26 -15.08
CA ILE A 218 -8.64 22.44 -14.26
C ILE A 218 -8.25 23.73 -14.98
N ALA A 219 -7.10 23.73 -15.65
CA ALA A 219 -6.65 24.89 -16.43
C ALA A 219 -7.65 25.22 -17.55
N GLU A 220 -8.19 24.22 -18.23
CA GLU A 220 -9.23 24.38 -19.26
C GLU A 220 -10.51 24.97 -18.67
N ARG A 221 -11.01 24.45 -17.56
CA ARG A 221 -12.22 24.94 -16.87
C ARG A 221 -12.04 26.34 -16.29
N ARG A 222 -10.86 26.63 -15.73
CA ARG A 222 -10.53 27.99 -15.27
C ARG A 222 -10.50 29.01 -16.43
N ALA A 223 -9.95 28.60 -17.58
CA ALA A 223 -9.97 29.42 -18.79
C ALA A 223 -11.40 29.67 -19.32
N ALA A 224 -12.32 28.76 -19.06
CA ALA A 224 -13.75 28.92 -19.35
C ALA A 224 -14.50 29.78 -18.30
N GLY A 225 -13.82 30.29 -17.26
CA GLY A 225 -14.36 31.17 -16.25
C GLY A 225 -14.88 30.50 -14.98
N GLU A 226 -14.62 29.18 -14.80
CA GLU A 226 -15.03 28.49 -13.57
C GLU A 226 -14.06 28.81 -12.41
N THR A 227 -14.62 28.96 -11.21
CA THR A 227 -13.83 29.11 -9.98
C THR A 227 -13.49 27.74 -9.42
N ILE A 228 -12.21 27.38 -9.48
CA ILE A 228 -11.68 26.15 -8.90
C ILE A 228 -10.49 26.53 -8.03
N LEU A 229 -10.47 26.12 -6.77
CA LEU A 229 -9.39 26.41 -5.83
C LEU A 229 -8.46 25.22 -5.66
N MET A 230 -7.16 25.51 -5.60
CA MET A 230 -6.13 24.56 -5.21
C MET A 230 -5.51 25.01 -3.88
N LEU A 231 -5.62 24.17 -2.86
CA LEU A 231 -5.12 24.39 -1.51
C LEU A 231 -3.97 23.43 -1.20
N GLY A 232 -2.84 23.98 -0.77
CA GLY A 232 -1.72 23.24 -0.21
C GLY A 232 -1.60 23.46 1.29
N GLN A 233 -1.45 22.41 2.08
CA GLN A 233 -1.05 22.50 3.49
C GLN A 233 0.35 21.95 3.64
N VAL A 234 1.30 22.80 4.07
CA VAL A 234 2.70 22.39 4.24
C VAL A 234 2.82 21.42 5.42
N HIS A 235 3.61 20.37 5.23
CA HIS A 235 3.88 19.39 6.28
C HIS A 235 5.36 19.04 6.37
N ALA A 236 5.99 19.28 7.53
CA ALA A 236 7.43 19.13 7.74
C ALA A 236 7.93 17.67 7.69
N GLU A 237 7.08 16.70 8.06
CA GLU A 237 7.43 15.27 7.99
C GLU A 237 7.33 14.69 6.57
N LEU A 238 6.81 15.44 5.58
CA LEU A 238 6.77 14.98 4.19
C LEU A 238 8.15 15.14 3.55
N PRO A 239 8.74 14.07 2.99
CA PRO A 239 9.95 14.19 2.18
C PRO A 239 9.65 14.99 0.91
N TYR A 240 10.45 16.02 0.64
CA TYR A 240 10.35 16.80 -0.60
C TYR A 240 10.81 15.93 -1.78
N MET A 241 9.91 15.56 -2.68
CA MET A 241 10.22 14.77 -3.88
C MET A 241 10.38 15.72 -5.07
N PRO A 242 11.56 15.77 -5.71
CA PRO A 242 11.81 16.65 -6.85
C PRO A 242 11.24 16.09 -8.17
N GLY A 243 11.28 16.90 -9.22
CA GLY A 243 10.85 16.53 -10.57
C GLY A 243 9.36 16.79 -10.81
N ASP A 244 8.63 15.84 -11.36
CA ASP A 244 7.21 16.03 -11.73
C ASP A 244 6.30 16.40 -10.55
N ALA A 245 6.68 15.99 -9.34
CA ALA A 245 5.96 16.37 -8.13
C ALA A 245 6.14 17.83 -7.71
N GLU A 246 7.08 18.58 -8.31
CA GLU A 246 7.32 19.98 -8.00
C GLU A 246 6.33 20.88 -8.73
N LEU A 247 5.65 21.74 -7.99
CA LEU A 247 4.81 22.80 -8.53
C LEU A 247 5.31 24.17 -8.05
N PRO A 248 5.20 25.22 -8.88
CA PRO A 248 5.45 26.56 -8.42
C PRO A 248 4.43 26.98 -7.35
N MET A 249 4.82 27.81 -6.40
CA MET A 249 3.94 28.21 -5.29
C MET A 249 2.66 28.92 -5.75
N ASP A 250 2.70 29.63 -6.87
CA ASP A 250 1.56 30.31 -7.47
C ASP A 250 0.53 29.36 -8.14
N ALA A 251 0.85 28.05 -8.23
CA ALA A 251 -0.16 27.05 -8.58
C ALA A 251 -1.24 26.88 -7.51
N PHE A 252 -0.97 27.30 -6.28
CA PHE A 252 -1.86 27.18 -5.14
C PHE A 252 -2.57 28.51 -4.86
N ASP A 253 -3.89 28.50 -4.83
CA ASP A 253 -4.73 29.66 -4.47
C ASP A 253 -4.69 29.97 -2.97
N LEU A 254 -4.45 28.94 -2.15
CA LEU A 254 -4.37 29.02 -0.70
C LEU A 254 -3.23 28.13 -0.21
N LEU A 255 -2.40 28.66 0.69
CA LEU A 255 -1.31 27.93 1.32
C LEU A 255 -1.44 28.03 2.84
N ILE A 256 -1.47 26.89 3.51
CA ILE A 256 -1.50 26.77 4.98
C ILE A 256 -0.13 26.33 5.44
N ASP A 257 0.49 27.11 6.34
CA ASP A 257 1.78 26.77 6.97
C ASP A 257 1.70 27.10 8.46
N GLU A 258 1.32 26.12 9.25
CA GLU A 258 1.17 26.26 10.70
C GLU A 258 2.38 25.65 11.44
N ALA A 259 2.79 26.30 12.53
CA ALA A 259 3.93 25.89 13.34
C ALA A 259 3.65 24.57 14.10
N GLU A 260 2.41 24.36 14.53
CA GLU A 260 1.99 23.14 15.23
C GLU A 260 1.40 22.15 14.21
N GLN A 261 2.17 21.12 13.88
CA GLN A 261 1.76 20.08 12.95
C GLN A 261 1.63 18.75 13.68
N ARG A 262 0.61 18.00 13.28
CA ARG A 262 0.37 16.64 13.77
C ARG A 262 1.26 15.65 13.01
N ARG A 263 1.53 14.48 13.62
CA ARG A 263 2.30 13.42 12.97
C ARG A 263 1.58 12.89 11.72
N LEU A 264 2.35 12.50 10.70
CA LEU A 264 1.82 11.76 9.56
C LEU A 264 1.35 10.35 9.95
N PHE A 265 0.38 9.84 9.19
CA PHE A 265 -0.02 8.44 9.33
C PHE A 265 1.13 7.50 8.99
N SER A 266 1.33 6.47 9.79
CA SER A 266 2.29 5.41 9.55
C SER A 266 1.58 4.08 9.33
N THR A 267 2.04 3.29 8.36
CA THR A 267 1.55 1.93 8.15
C THR A 267 2.59 0.95 8.69
N PRO A 268 2.38 0.36 9.88
CA PRO A 268 3.32 -0.60 10.45
C PRO A 268 3.48 -1.82 9.54
N ASN A 269 4.71 -2.32 9.40
CA ASN A 269 4.94 -3.58 8.73
C ASN A 269 4.33 -4.72 9.56
N MET A 270 3.52 -5.54 8.91
CA MET A 270 2.88 -6.70 9.53
C MET A 270 3.72 -7.97 9.34
N PRO A 271 3.54 -8.99 10.21
CA PRO A 271 4.29 -10.23 10.08
C PRO A 271 4.07 -10.90 8.72
N VAL A 272 5.15 -11.37 8.11
CA VAL A 272 5.12 -12.16 6.88
C VAL A 272 4.97 -13.62 7.25
N THR A 273 3.92 -14.26 6.73
CA THR A 273 3.63 -15.68 7.02
C THR A 273 4.50 -16.62 6.18
N THR A 274 4.56 -17.90 6.57
CA THR A 274 5.24 -18.95 5.78
C THR A 274 4.65 -19.05 4.37
N GLN A 275 3.32 -18.95 4.23
CA GLN A 275 2.65 -18.90 2.93
C GLN A 275 3.17 -17.76 2.07
N ASP A 276 3.23 -16.53 2.63
CA ASP A 276 3.68 -15.34 1.90
C ASP A 276 5.14 -15.48 1.44
N HIS A 277 6.01 -15.97 2.31
CA HIS A 277 7.41 -16.24 1.94
C HIS A 277 7.52 -17.25 0.78
N CYS A 278 6.77 -18.34 0.82
CA CYS A 278 6.78 -19.34 -0.26
C CYS A 278 6.25 -18.73 -1.58
N ILE A 279 5.18 -17.91 -1.52
CA ILE A 279 4.69 -17.15 -2.67
C ILE A 279 5.78 -16.20 -3.19
N GLY A 280 6.44 -15.46 -2.30
CA GLY A 280 7.54 -14.55 -2.65
C GLY A 280 8.72 -15.29 -3.30
N LEU A 281 9.11 -16.45 -2.79
CA LEU A 281 10.16 -17.30 -3.36
C LEU A 281 9.81 -17.77 -4.78
N HIS A 282 8.60 -18.30 -5.01
CA HIS A 282 8.14 -18.67 -6.34
C HIS A 282 8.08 -17.47 -7.28
N ALA A 283 7.48 -16.36 -6.85
CA ALA A 283 7.33 -15.15 -7.65
C ALA A 283 8.68 -14.53 -8.05
N SER A 284 9.66 -14.55 -7.13
CA SER A 284 11.00 -14.00 -7.39
C SER A 284 11.75 -14.72 -8.51
N THR A 285 11.45 -16.01 -8.77
CA THR A 285 12.04 -16.78 -9.88
C THR A 285 11.57 -16.29 -11.24
N LEU A 286 10.43 -15.62 -11.31
CA LEU A 286 9.85 -15.07 -12.53
C LEU A 286 10.37 -13.68 -12.87
N VAL A 287 11.11 -13.04 -11.96
CA VAL A 287 11.66 -11.70 -12.18
C VAL A 287 12.96 -11.79 -12.99
N ARG A 288 12.95 -11.15 -14.17
CA ARG A 288 14.08 -11.15 -15.09
C ARG A 288 15.08 -10.05 -14.74
N ASP A 289 16.38 -10.36 -14.75
CA ASP A 289 17.42 -9.36 -14.62
C ASP A 289 17.37 -8.37 -15.80
N GLY A 290 17.57 -7.09 -15.55
CA GLY A 290 17.39 -6.01 -16.53
C GLY A 290 15.93 -5.64 -16.79
N GLY A 291 14.96 -6.31 -16.15
CA GLY A 291 13.53 -6.09 -16.35
C GLY A 291 12.95 -4.94 -15.50
N THR A 292 11.63 -4.84 -15.56
CA THR A 292 10.84 -3.85 -14.80
C THR A 292 9.99 -4.55 -13.75
N LEU A 293 9.93 -3.98 -12.56
CA LEU A 293 9.22 -4.54 -11.40
C LEU A 293 8.12 -3.60 -10.90
N GLN A 294 6.94 -4.15 -10.63
CA GLN A 294 5.90 -3.55 -9.78
C GLN A 294 5.54 -4.53 -8.68
N ILE A 295 5.48 -4.02 -7.44
CA ILE A 295 5.00 -4.75 -6.26
C ILE A 295 4.06 -3.85 -5.45
N GLY A 296 3.10 -4.49 -4.76
CA GLY A 296 2.17 -3.80 -3.85
C GLY A 296 2.69 -3.67 -2.43
N ILE A 297 1.93 -2.97 -1.60
CA ILE A 297 2.16 -2.84 -0.15
C ILE A 297 1.67 -4.09 0.60
N GLY A 298 2.21 -4.31 1.81
CA GLY A 298 1.78 -5.32 2.78
C GLY A 298 2.62 -6.58 2.75
N ALA A 299 2.30 -7.54 3.63
CA ALA A 299 3.11 -8.73 3.88
C ALA A 299 3.48 -9.52 2.61
N MET A 300 2.60 -9.59 1.62
CA MET A 300 2.87 -10.25 0.33
C MET A 300 3.93 -9.51 -0.49
N GLY A 301 3.84 -8.17 -0.55
CA GLY A 301 4.86 -7.32 -1.21
C GLY A 301 6.21 -7.40 -0.51
N ASP A 302 6.21 -7.41 0.82
CA ASP A 302 7.41 -7.55 1.65
C ASP A 302 8.06 -8.93 1.48
N ALA A 303 7.25 -9.99 1.33
CA ALA A 303 7.74 -11.34 1.02
C ALA A 303 8.44 -11.42 -0.34
N VAL A 304 7.87 -10.79 -1.37
CA VAL A 304 8.50 -10.70 -2.70
C VAL A 304 9.81 -9.92 -2.63
N ALA A 305 9.82 -8.76 -1.96
CA ALA A 305 11.04 -7.97 -1.79
C ALA A 305 12.11 -8.75 -1.02
N SER A 306 11.74 -9.44 0.07
CA SER A 306 12.63 -10.33 0.84
C SER A 306 13.24 -11.43 -0.01
N ALA A 307 12.45 -12.11 -0.84
CA ALA A 307 12.94 -13.16 -1.73
C ALA A 307 13.89 -12.64 -2.82
N LEU A 308 13.64 -11.43 -3.36
CA LEU A 308 14.55 -10.78 -4.32
C LEU A 308 15.84 -10.32 -3.66
N LEU A 309 15.80 -9.83 -2.42
CA LEU A 309 16.98 -9.52 -1.61
C LEU A 309 17.82 -10.78 -1.36
N ALA A 310 17.19 -11.87 -0.92
CA ALA A 310 17.85 -13.15 -0.69
C ALA A 310 18.48 -13.71 -1.99
N ARG A 311 17.75 -13.64 -3.11
CA ARG A 311 18.27 -14.02 -4.43
C ARG A 311 19.55 -13.25 -4.79
N HIS A 312 19.65 -11.98 -4.42
CA HIS A 312 20.81 -11.14 -4.75
C HIS A 312 21.94 -11.28 -3.75
N ALA A 313 21.66 -11.26 -2.45
CA ALA A 313 22.65 -11.18 -1.38
C ALA A 313 23.10 -12.55 -0.86
N ASP A 314 22.19 -13.55 -0.79
CA ASP A 314 22.47 -14.93 -0.37
C ASP A 314 21.96 -15.94 -1.41
N ASN A 315 22.53 -15.90 -2.60
CA ASN A 315 22.10 -16.76 -3.69
C ASN A 315 22.26 -18.27 -3.41
N PRO A 316 23.30 -18.73 -2.71
CA PRO A 316 23.40 -20.15 -2.33
C PRO A 316 22.24 -20.60 -1.43
N GLY A 317 21.91 -19.85 -0.36
CA GLY A 317 20.78 -20.12 0.53
C GLY A 317 19.46 -20.08 -0.20
N TYR A 318 19.24 -19.03 -1.02
CA TYR A 318 18.06 -18.89 -1.86
C TYR A 318 17.84 -20.10 -2.79
N ARG A 319 18.89 -20.58 -3.49
CA ARG A 319 18.78 -21.73 -4.37
C ARG A 319 18.55 -23.05 -3.61
N ALA A 320 19.11 -23.19 -2.41
CA ALA A 320 18.87 -24.34 -1.56
C ALA A 320 17.39 -24.46 -1.16
N VAL A 321 16.77 -23.36 -0.75
CA VAL A 321 15.33 -23.33 -0.44
C VAL A 321 14.47 -23.64 -1.66
N LEU A 322 14.80 -23.08 -2.83
CA LEU A 322 14.05 -23.35 -4.07
C LEU A 322 14.14 -24.82 -4.49
N ALA A 323 15.28 -25.48 -4.26
CA ALA A 323 15.43 -26.90 -4.53
C ALA A 323 14.54 -27.77 -3.64
N GLU A 324 14.42 -27.43 -2.34
CA GLU A 324 13.53 -28.13 -1.41
C GLU A 324 12.04 -27.80 -1.62
N LEU A 325 11.76 -26.57 -2.08
CA LEU A 325 10.40 -26.16 -2.48
C LEU A 325 9.94 -26.89 -3.75
N ASP A 326 10.87 -27.53 -4.45
CA ASP A 326 10.71 -28.25 -5.72
C ASP A 326 10.14 -27.37 -6.84
N THR A 327 10.94 -26.39 -7.28
CA THR A 327 10.58 -25.54 -8.41
C THR A 327 10.81 -26.23 -9.78
N SER A 328 11.26 -27.49 -9.80
CA SER A 328 11.60 -28.22 -11.04
C SER A 328 10.42 -28.34 -12.03
N PRO A 329 9.15 -28.49 -11.63
CA PRO A 329 8.03 -28.52 -12.58
C PRO A 329 7.89 -27.25 -13.45
N TRP A 330 8.42 -26.14 -12.96
CA TRP A 330 8.33 -24.83 -13.63
C TRP A 330 9.68 -24.35 -14.19
N GLN A 331 10.75 -25.18 -14.19
CA GLN A 331 12.08 -24.74 -14.59
C GLN A 331 12.11 -24.14 -16.00
N ALA A 332 11.44 -24.77 -16.97
CA ALA A 332 11.36 -24.23 -18.33
C ALA A 332 10.66 -22.85 -18.42
N LEU A 333 9.68 -22.60 -17.55
CA LEU A 333 9.04 -21.28 -17.42
C LEU A 333 10.01 -20.28 -16.78
N ILE A 334 10.68 -20.67 -15.72
CA ILE A 334 11.66 -19.84 -14.99
C ILE A 334 12.80 -19.42 -15.92
N ASP A 335 13.34 -20.34 -16.71
CA ASP A 335 14.42 -20.06 -17.66
C ASP A 335 13.98 -19.11 -18.78
N ARG A 336 12.73 -19.24 -19.24
CA ARG A 336 12.18 -18.40 -20.29
C ARG A 336 11.82 -17.01 -19.80
N GLU A 337 11.18 -16.89 -18.63
CA GLU A 337 10.56 -15.65 -18.16
C GLU A 337 11.38 -14.91 -17.11
N GLY A 338 12.22 -15.59 -16.33
CA GLY A 338 12.86 -15.05 -15.15
C GLY A 338 14.30 -15.46 -14.96
N GLY A 339 14.59 -16.12 -13.83
CA GLY A 339 15.90 -16.62 -13.46
C GLY A 339 16.09 -16.76 -11.96
N GLN A 340 17.20 -17.37 -11.57
CA GLN A 340 17.56 -17.64 -10.17
C GLN A 340 18.95 -17.09 -9.79
N ALA A 341 19.69 -16.53 -10.75
CA ALA A 341 21.00 -15.91 -10.49
C ALA A 341 20.84 -14.54 -9.80
N PRO A 342 21.88 -14.05 -9.10
CA PRO A 342 21.91 -12.66 -8.64
C PRO A 342 21.68 -11.67 -9.78
N PHE A 343 21.18 -10.49 -9.47
CA PHE A 343 20.96 -9.45 -10.46
C PHE A 343 22.30 -8.83 -10.90
N ALA A 344 22.60 -8.91 -12.18
CA ALA A 344 23.81 -8.32 -12.80
C ALA A 344 23.55 -6.93 -13.38
N GLU A 345 22.46 -6.75 -14.12
CA GLU A 345 22.02 -5.46 -14.66
C GLU A 345 21.16 -4.69 -13.64
N GLY A 346 20.31 -5.39 -12.90
CA GLY A 346 19.37 -4.84 -11.93
C GLY A 346 18.02 -4.50 -12.56
N LEU A 347 17.10 -4.02 -11.72
CA LEU A 347 15.71 -3.76 -12.07
C LEU A 347 15.42 -2.26 -12.13
N TYR A 348 14.41 -1.88 -12.92
CA TYR A 348 13.73 -0.60 -12.86
C TYR A 348 12.38 -0.79 -12.15
N GLY A 349 12.02 0.12 -11.26
CA GLY A 349 10.72 0.13 -10.58
C GLY A 349 9.70 0.99 -11.32
N CYS A 350 8.55 0.42 -11.69
CA CYS A 350 7.41 1.21 -12.20
C CYS A 350 6.15 0.72 -11.48
N SER A 351 5.73 1.41 -10.45
CA SER A 351 4.72 0.95 -9.51
C SER A 351 3.73 2.07 -9.18
N GLU A 352 2.46 1.73 -9.03
CA GLU A 352 1.45 2.64 -8.52
C GLU A 352 1.86 3.23 -7.17
N MET A 353 2.30 2.34 -6.27
CA MET A 353 2.86 2.73 -4.97
C MET A 353 4.38 2.61 -4.96
N PHE A 354 5.05 3.65 -4.51
CA PHE A 354 6.44 3.57 -4.06
C PHE A 354 6.45 3.06 -2.62
N VAL A 355 6.73 1.77 -2.46
CA VAL A 355 6.66 1.06 -1.18
C VAL A 355 8.03 0.83 -0.55
N ASN A 356 8.03 0.55 0.76
CA ASN A 356 9.25 0.26 1.54
C ASN A 356 10.10 -0.85 0.89
N GLY A 357 9.47 -1.88 0.31
CA GLY A 357 10.16 -2.96 -0.39
C GLY A 357 10.95 -2.50 -1.62
N LEU A 358 10.41 -1.56 -2.43
CA LEU A 358 11.15 -1.00 -3.58
C LEU A 358 12.33 -0.15 -3.13
N LEU A 359 12.19 0.63 -2.05
CA LEU A 359 13.31 1.38 -1.48
C LEU A 359 14.41 0.44 -0.98
N ALA A 360 14.07 -0.61 -0.23
CA ALA A 360 15.02 -1.60 0.25
C ALA A 360 15.76 -2.32 -0.90
N LEU A 361 15.04 -2.65 -1.99
CA LEU A 361 15.65 -3.22 -3.19
C LEU A 361 16.60 -2.23 -3.90
N ALA A 362 16.31 -0.94 -3.88
CA ALA A 362 17.19 0.09 -4.43
C ALA A 362 18.45 0.27 -3.58
N GLU A 363 18.31 0.33 -2.26
CA GLU A 363 19.45 0.42 -1.32
C GLU A 363 20.38 -0.80 -1.42
N ALA A 364 19.82 -1.99 -1.63
CA ALA A 364 20.58 -3.23 -1.83
C ALA A 364 21.18 -3.38 -3.24
N GLY A 365 20.92 -2.44 -4.16
CA GLY A 365 21.42 -2.48 -5.52
C GLY A 365 20.72 -3.50 -6.43
N VAL A 366 19.54 -3.99 -6.05
CA VAL A 366 18.66 -4.79 -6.92
C VAL A 366 17.92 -3.91 -7.91
N VAL A 367 17.30 -2.80 -7.41
CA VAL A 367 16.71 -1.77 -8.26
C VAL A 367 17.79 -0.72 -8.53
N ARG A 368 18.48 -0.87 -9.65
CA ARG A 368 19.60 0.02 -10.07
C ARG A 368 19.64 0.32 -11.56
N ARG A 369 18.82 -0.36 -12.37
CA ARG A 369 18.68 -0.04 -13.79
C ARG A 369 17.87 1.23 -13.94
N PRO A 370 18.43 2.31 -14.53
CA PRO A 370 17.66 3.51 -14.78
C PRO A 370 16.56 3.26 -15.84
N ALA A 371 15.48 4.00 -15.73
CA ALA A 371 14.38 3.97 -16.71
C ALA A 371 14.88 4.35 -18.11
N ASP A 372 15.70 5.42 -18.15
CA ASP A 372 16.32 6.02 -19.33
C ASP A 372 17.48 6.92 -18.91
N GLU A 373 17.85 7.87 -19.75
CA GLU A 373 18.95 8.82 -19.52
C GLU A 373 18.73 9.78 -18.34
N SER A 374 17.49 9.88 -17.82
CA SER A 374 17.17 10.70 -16.63
C SER A 374 17.81 10.19 -15.35
N GLY A 375 18.23 8.93 -15.32
CA GLY A 375 18.78 8.28 -14.13
C GLY A 375 17.74 7.80 -13.11
N VAL A 376 16.45 7.94 -13.39
CA VAL A 376 15.36 7.53 -12.51
C VAL A 376 15.33 6.01 -12.36
N LEU A 377 15.35 5.52 -11.12
CA LEU A 377 15.30 4.10 -10.78
C LEU A 377 13.88 3.59 -10.48
N VAL A 378 13.03 4.47 -9.96
CA VAL A 378 11.64 4.16 -9.63
C VAL A 378 10.76 5.31 -10.06
N HIS A 379 9.70 5.00 -10.80
CA HIS A 379 8.54 5.89 -10.94
C HIS A 379 7.41 5.37 -10.06
N GLY A 380 6.82 6.27 -9.26
CA GLY A 380 5.69 6.01 -8.37
C GLY A 380 4.60 7.06 -8.51
N GLY A 381 3.33 6.66 -8.34
CA GLY A 381 2.19 7.58 -8.33
C GLY A 381 1.99 8.17 -6.94
N PHE A 382 2.06 7.34 -5.92
CA PHE A 382 1.97 7.76 -4.51
C PHE A 382 2.82 6.89 -3.60
N PHE A 383 3.02 7.32 -2.36
CA PHE A 383 3.66 6.49 -1.35
C PHE A 383 2.93 6.50 0.00
N LEU A 384 3.06 5.39 0.70
CA LEU A 384 2.60 5.18 2.07
C LEU A 384 3.48 4.08 2.68
N GLY A 385 3.92 4.24 3.93
CA GLY A 385 4.80 3.27 4.57
C GLY A 385 4.94 3.49 6.07
N PRO A 386 5.86 2.78 6.73
CA PRO A 386 6.24 3.04 8.11
C PRO A 386 6.99 4.37 8.25
N GLN A 387 7.03 4.92 9.46
CA GLN A 387 7.74 6.19 9.73
C GLN A 387 9.21 6.15 9.28
N ALA A 388 9.87 5.01 9.46
CA ALA A 388 11.26 4.81 9.03
C ALA A 388 11.45 4.96 7.51
N PHE A 389 10.43 4.64 6.70
CA PHE A 389 10.47 4.85 5.25
C PHE A 389 10.49 6.34 4.90
N TYR A 390 9.63 7.15 5.54
CA TYR A 390 9.64 8.60 5.33
C TYR A 390 10.95 9.24 5.77
N GLN A 391 11.47 8.80 6.93
CA GLN A 391 12.74 9.29 7.46
C GLN A 391 13.91 9.00 6.51
N ARG A 392 13.99 7.77 5.96
CA ARG A 392 15.04 7.44 4.98
C ARG A 392 14.97 8.32 3.73
N LEU A 393 13.77 8.66 3.25
CA LEU A 393 13.61 9.59 2.13
C LEU A 393 14.01 11.03 2.51
N GLN A 394 13.70 11.47 3.74
CA GLN A 394 14.12 12.79 4.24
C GLN A 394 15.63 12.92 4.41
N ASP A 395 16.30 11.86 4.84
CA ASP A 395 17.75 11.82 5.06
C ASP A 395 18.56 11.85 3.74
N MET A 396 17.93 11.57 2.61
CA MET A 396 18.54 11.65 1.29
C MET A 396 18.72 13.10 0.83
N THR A 397 19.78 13.36 0.05
CA THR A 397 19.92 14.62 -0.70
C THR A 397 18.86 14.74 -1.80
N LEU A 398 18.61 15.93 -2.33
CA LEU A 398 17.71 16.11 -3.47
C LEU A 398 18.16 15.29 -4.69
N GLU A 399 19.47 15.18 -4.95
CA GLU A 399 20.02 14.37 -6.02
C GLU A 399 19.69 12.87 -5.82
N GLN A 400 19.83 12.35 -4.59
CA GLN A 400 19.45 10.97 -4.30
C GLN A 400 17.96 10.74 -4.47
N ARG A 401 17.11 11.67 -3.98
CA ARG A 401 15.65 11.61 -4.14
C ARG A 401 15.19 11.72 -5.58
N SER A 402 15.91 12.45 -6.45
CA SER A 402 15.55 12.56 -7.87
C SER A 402 15.60 11.23 -8.63
N ARG A 403 16.23 10.21 -8.05
CA ARG A 403 16.21 8.86 -8.59
C ARG A 403 14.86 8.13 -8.34
N PHE A 404 14.00 8.68 -7.48
CA PHE A 404 12.67 8.18 -7.13
C PHE A 404 11.63 9.21 -7.59
N ALA A 405 11.24 9.14 -8.86
CA ALA A 405 10.34 10.12 -9.46
C ALA A 405 8.88 9.82 -9.06
N MET A 406 8.27 10.78 -8.38
CA MET A 406 6.83 10.76 -8.09
C MET A 406 6.10 11.53 -9.18
N THR A 407 5.11 10.91 -9.86
CA THR A 407 4.47 11.46 -11.06
C THR A 407 2.97 11.12 -11.15
N GLY A 408 2.27 11.64 -12.17
CA GLY A 408 0.85 11.41 -12.42
C GLY A 408 0.51 9.92 -12.62
N ILE A 409 -0.67 9.53 -12.14
CA ILE A 409 -1.08 8.12 -12.19
C ILE A 409 -1.31 7.63 -13.62
N GLY A 410 -1.72 8.50 -14.54
CA GLY A 410 -1.84 8.19 -15.96
C GLY A 410 -0.50 7.83 -16.60
N PHE A 411 0.62 8.44 -16.17
CA PHE A 411 1.95 8.03 -16.62
C PHE A 411 2.27 6.60 -16.16
N ILE A 412 1.98 6.26 -14.91
CA ILE A 412 2.32 4.96 -14.30
C ILE A 412 1.39 3.84 -14.80
N ASN A 413 0.09 4.04 -14.70
CA ASN A 413 -0.90 2.99 -14.84
C ASN A 413 -1.34 2.75 -16.30
N GLU A 414 -0.99 3.63 -17.23
CA GLU A 414 -1.38 3.51 -18.63
C GLU A 414 -0.19 3.55 -19.58
N LEU A 415 -0.35 2.96 -20.76
CA LEU A 415 0.61 3.11 -21.85
C LEU A 415 0.30 4.33 -22.72
N TYR A 416 -0.90 4.88 -22.66
CA TYR A 416 -1.29 6.08 -23.41
C TYR A 416 -0.41 7.28 -23.06
N GLY A 417 -0.19 8.16 -24.03
CA GLY A 417 0.74 9.26 -23.93
C GLY A 417 2.18 8.76 -23.78
N ASP A 418 3.09 9.23 -24.58
CA ASP A 418 4.51 8.80 -24.58
C ASP A 418 4.70 7.27 -24.66
N GLU A 419 3.80 6.56 -25.32
CA GLU A 419 3.79 5.11 -25.39
C GLU A 419 5.13 4.51 -25.87
N PRO A 420 5.83 5.07 -26.86
CA PRO A 420 7.15 4.56 -27.26
C PRO A 420 8.20 4.68 -26.14
N LEU A 421 8.16 5.72 -25.31
CA LEU A 421 9.03 5.90 -24.15
C LEU A 421 8.69 4.84 -23.09
N LYS A 422 7.43 4.76 -22.68
CA LYS A 422 6.95 3.82 -21.66
C LYS A 422 7.27 2.37 -22.04
N ARG A 423 7.14 1.98 -23.32
CA ARG A 423 7.48 0.65 -23.80
C ARG A 423 8.97 0.35 -23.70
N ARG A 424 9.86 1.32 -23.98
CA ARG A 424 11.31 1.16 -23.80
C ARG A 424 11.70 1.02 -22.34
N GLN A 425 11.12 1.87 -21.46
CA GLN A 425 11.39 1.85 -20.03
C GLN A 425 10.94 0.53 -19.38
N ARG A 426 9.74 0.02 -19.76
CA ARG A 426 9.04 -1.11 -19.12
C ARG A 426 9.30 -2.46 -19.81
N ARG A 427 10.52 -2.67 -20.27
CA ARG A 427 10.92 -3.95 -20.89
C ARG A 427 10.86 -5.09 -19.87
N ASP A 428 10.50 -6.29 -20.35
CA ASP A 428 10.41 -7.52 -19.53
C ASP A 428 9.69 -7.31 -18.19
N ALA A 429 8.59 -6.57 -18.22
CA ALA A 429 7.89 -6.16 -17.02
C ALA A 429 7.28 -7.35 -16.26
N ARG A 430 7.43 -7.34 -14.94
CA ARG A 430 6.75 -8.25 -14.00
C ARG A 430 5.89 -7.42 -13.07
N PHE A 431 4.58 -7.51 -13.27
CA PHE A 431 3.59 -6.78 -12.49
C PHE A 431 2.89 -7.74 -11.54
N LEU A 432 3.22 -7.62 -10.24
CA LEU A 432 2.79 -8.52 -9.19
C LEU A 432 1.66 -7.89 -8.39
N ASN A 433 0.47 -8.47 -8.47
CA ASN A 433 -0.72 -7.97 -7.79
C ASN A 433 -1.36 -9.08 -6.96
N THR A 434 -1.91 -8.73 -5.80
CA THR A 434 -2.56 -9.70 -4.91
C THR A 434 -4.05 -9.81 -5.21
N VAL A 435 -4.57 -11.03 -5.23
CA VAL A 435 -6.00 -11.34 -5.22
C VAL A 435 -6.34 -12.18 -3.97
N PHE A 436 -7.54 -12.03 -3.42
CA PHE A 436 -7.96 -12.85 -2.29
C PHE A 436 -8.65 -14.15 -2.72
N GLY A 437 -9.02 -14.26 -4.00
CA GLY A 437 -9.65 -15.44 -4.54
C GLY A 437 -9.53 -15.54 -6.06
N MET A 438 -9.70 -16.76 -6.58
CA MET A 438 -9.67 -17.02 -8.02
C MET A 438 -10.60 -18.17 -8.40
N THR A 439 -11.32 -18.00 -9.49
CA THR A 439 -12.09 -19.11 -10.07
C THR A 439 -11.17 -20.10 -10.78
N LEU A 440 -11.56 -21.39 -10.82
CA LEU A 440 -10.81 -22.43 -11.57
C LEU A 440 -10.74 -22.16 -13.08
N LEU A 441 -11.49 -21.19 -13.61
CA LEU A 441 -11.39 -20.73 -14.98
C LEU A 441 -10.47 -19.52 -15.15
N GLY A 442 -9.85 -19.03 -14.04
CA GLY A 442 -8.81 -18.01 -14.07
C GLY A 442 -9.33 -16.57 -13.95
N ALA A 443 -10.54 -16.33 -13.42
CA ALA A 443 -10.98 -14.99 -13.05
C ALA A 443 -10.50 -14.64 -11.63
N GLY A 444 -9.81 -13.51 -11.45
CA GLY A 444 -9.30 -13.05 -10.16
C GLY A 444 -10.27 -12.13 -9.43
N VAL A 445 -10.32 -12.23 -8.10
CA VAL A 445 -11.19 -11.44 -7.22
C VAL A 445 -10.34 -10.71 -6.18
N ALA A 446 -10.49 -9.38 -6.09
CA ALA A 446 -9.66 -8.54 -5.21
C ALA A 446 -10.42 -7.43 -4.46
N ASP A 447 -11.55 -6.93 -4.97
CA ASP A 447 -12.20 -5.72 -4.48
C ASP A 447 -13.54 -5.94 -3.78
N GLN A 448 -14.28 -6.99 -4.11
CA GLN A 448 -15.68 -7.17 -3.72
C GLN A 448 -15.96 -8.60 -3.21
N LEU A 449 -16.79 -8.74 -2.18
CA LEU A 449 -17.26 -10.03 -1.66
C LEU A 449 -18.40 -10.58 -2.51
N GLU A 450 -18.69 -11.88 -2.38
CA GLU A 450 -19.71 -12.59 -3.16
C GLU A 450 -21.12 -12.02 -2.96
N ASP A 451 -21.40 -11.47 -1.78
CA ASP A 451 -22.68 -10.83 -1.43
C ASP A 451 -22.84 -9.39 -1.98
N GLY A 452 -21.87 -8.90 -2.73
CA GLY A 452 -21.89 -7.58 -3.35
C GLY A 452 -21.23 -6.48 -2.50
N ARG A 453 -20.86 -6.74 -1.25
CA ARG A 453 -20.19 -5.73 -0.43
C ARG A 453 -18.77 -5.49 -0.92
N VAL A 454 -18.42 -4.22 -1.04
CA VAL A 454 -17.07 -3.78 -1.42
C VAL A 454 -16.14 -3.96 -0.23
N LEU A 455 -15.08 -4.76 -0.43
CA LEU A 455 -14.05 -5.01 0.58
C LEU A 455 -13.02 -3.87 0.59
N SER A 456 -12.62 -3.40 -0.61
CA SER A 456 -11.59 -2.37 -0.77
C SER A 456 -11.84 -1.48 -1.99
N GLY A 457 -11.35 -1.86 -3.15
CA GLY A 457 -11.47 -1.16 -4.43
C GLY A 457 -10.57 -1.78 -5.48
N VAL A 458 -10.78 -1.41 -6.73
CA VAL A 458 -10.00 -1.92 -7.88
C VAL A 458 -8.58 -1.35 -7.87
N GLY A 459 -8.43 -0.03 -7.58
CA GLY A 459 -7.15 0.65 -7.70
C GLY A 459 -6.62 0.59 -9.14
N GLY A 460 -5.32 0.40 -9.27
CA GLY A 460 -4.63 0.24 -10.56
C GLY A 460 -4.37 -1.21 -10.98
N GLN A 461 -4.89 -2.20 -10.26
CA GLN A 461 -4.61 -3.62 -10.54
C GLN A 461 -4.92 -4.00 -11.99
N TYR A 462 -6.10 -3.62 -12.49
CA TYR A 462 -6.49 -3.87 -13.88
C TYR A 462 -5.51 -3.24 -14.87
N ASN A 463 -5.05 -2.02 -14.61
CA ASN A 463 -4.12 -1.31 -15.47
C ASN A 463 -2.81 -2.09 -15.65
N PHE A 464 -2.23 -2.61 -14.56
CA PHE A 464 -0.99 -3.41 -14.61
C PHE A 464 -1.20 -4.76 -15.29
N VAL A 465 -2.36 -5.40 -15.06
CA VAL A 465 -2.71 -6.63 -15.78
C VAL A 465 -2.79 -6.36 -17.30
N ALA A 466 -3.50 -5.31 -17.71
CA ALA A 466 -3.61 -4.92 -19.11
C ALA A 466 -2.26 -4.58 -19.75
N GLN A 467 -1.42 -3.80 -19.03
CA GLN A 467 -0.05 -3.49 -19.48
C GLN A 467 0.82 -4.74 -19.60
N GLY A 468 0.72 -5.70 -18.67
CA GLY A 468 1.44 -6.97 -18.71
C GLY A 468 1.11 -7.79 -19.96
N HIS A 469 -0.09 -7.63 -20.51
CA HIS A 469 -0.48 -8.23 -21.78
C HIS A 469 -0.03 -7.41 -23.01
N ALA A 470 0.01 -6.09 -22.89
CA ALA A 470 0.32 -5.18 -24.01
C ALA A 470 1.83 -4.98 -24.25
N LEU A 471 2.65 -5.14 -23.22
CA LEU A 471 4.10 -4.97 -23.29
C LEU A 471 4.78 -6.22 -23.85
N HIS A 472 5.76 -6.02 -24.73
CA HIS A 472 6.62 -7.11 -25.19
C HIS A 472 7.42 -7.69 -24.01
N GLY A 473 7.41 -9.01 -23.84
CA GLY A 473 8.04 -9.68 -22.70
C GLY A 473 7.35 -9.42 -21.35
N GLY A 474 6.24 -8.66 -21.33
CA GLY A 474 5.51 -8.34 -20.10
C GLY A 474 4.66 -9.51 -19.61
N ARG A 475 4.62 -9.71 -18.29
CA ARG A 475 3.78 -10.70 -17.61
C ARG A 475 3.07 -10.08 -16.42
N SER A 476 1.78 -10.39 -16.30
CA SER A 476 0.98 -10.13 -15.12
C SER A 476 1.02 -11.34 -14.20
N ILE A 477 1.36 -11.13 -12.93
CA ILE A 477 1.48 -12.19 -11.93
C ILE A 477 0.48 -11.90 -10.80
N LEU A 478 -0.51 -12.78 -10.65
CA LEU A 478 -1.46 -12.69 -9.54
C LEU A 478 -0.98 -13.58 -8.39
N LEU A 479 -0.76 -12.98 -7.24
CA LEU A 479 -0.34 -13.63 -6.00
C LEU A 479 -1.57 -14.00 -5.20
N LEU A 480 -1.66 -15.26 -4.77
CA LEU A 480 -2.83 -15.83 -4.12
C LEU A 480 -2.41 -16.80 -3.02
N ARG A 481 -2.82 -16.58 -1.77
CA ARG A 481 -2.83 -17.67 -0.78
C ARG A 481 -3.88 -18.69 -1.20
N SER A 482 -3.50 -19.96 -1.35
CA SER A 482 -4.44 -20.98 -1.87
C SER A 482 -5.58 -21.30 -0.91
N TRP A 483 -5.41 -20.99 0.38
CA TRP A 483 -6.42 -21.18 1.42
C TRP A 483 -6.37 -20.07 2.48
N ARG A 484 -7.45 -19.96 3.23
CA ARG A 484 -7.56 -19.09 4.39
C ARG A 484 -8.26 -19.79 5.55
N GLU A 485 -8.03 -19.29 6.74
CA GLU A 485 -8.79 -19.64 7.93
C GLU A 485 -9.52 -18.41 8.49
N ALA A 486 -10.82 -18.52 8.69
CA ALA A 486 -11.65 -17.48 9.28
C ALA A 486 -12.70 -18.11 10.21
N ALA A 487 -12.86 -17.55 11.41
CA ALA A 487 -13.80 -18.06 12.42
C ALA A 487 -13.67 -19.56 12.73
N GLY A 488 -12.46 -20.13 12.56
CA GLY A 488 -12.19 -21.54 12.80
C GLY A 488 -12.50 -22.45 11.61
N GLU A 489 -12.98 -21.92 10.52
CA GLU A 489 -13.21 -22.65 9.28
C GLU A 489 -12.06 -22.44 8.30
N VAL A 490 -11.56 -23.53 7.72
CA VAL A 490 -10.52 -23.53 6.70
C VAL A 490 -11.18 -23.68 5.33
N THR A 491 -10.99 -22.68 4.45
CA THR A 491 -11.61 -22.63 3.14
C THR A 491 -10.57 -22.42 2.03
N SER A 492 -10.88 -22.95 0.83
CA SER A 492 -10.09 -22.68 -0.37
C SER A 492 -10.31 -21.24 -0.87
N ASN A 493 -9.26 -20.59 -1.34
CA ASN A 493 -9.34 -19.36 -2.11
C ASN A 493 -9.36 -19.61 -3.63
N LEU A 494 -9.21 -20.87 -4.03
CA LEU A 494 -9.52 -21.35 -5.37
C LEU A 494 -10.92 -21.97 -5.33
N PHE A 495 -11.83 -21.50 -6.17
CA PHE A 495 -13.24 -21.93 -6.16
C PHE A 495 -13.77 -22.12 -7.58
N TRP A 496 -14.84 -22.88 -7.72
CA TRP A 496 -15.42 -23.13 -9.05
C TRP A 496 -16.01 -21.86 -9.66
N ASN A 497 -16.77 -21.11 -8.88
CA ASN A 497 -17.48 -19.92 -9.30
C ASN A 497 -17.46 -18.82 -8.22
N TYR A 498 -17.63 -17.58 -8.65
CA TYR A 498 -17.76 -16.41 -7.78
C TYR A 498 -18.67 -15.37 -8.46
N GLY A 499 -19.46 -14.61 -7.70
CA GLY A 499 -20.48 -13.69 -8.23
C GLY A 499 -19.91 -12.51 -9.04
N HIS A 500 -18.63 -12.17 -8.83
CA HIS A 500 -17.96 -11.07 -9.51
C HIS A 500 -16.52 -11.42 -9.87
N CYS A 501 -15.86 -10.55 -10.64
CA CYS A 501 -14.43 -10.62 -10.86
C CYS A 501 -13.84 -9.21 -10.98
N THR A 502 -12.67 -9.00 -10.41
CA THR A 502 -11.85 -7.81 -10.62
C THR A 502 -11.04 -7.94 -11.90
N ILE A 503 -10.44 -9.11 -12.11
CA ILE A 503 -9.67 -9.45 -13.31
C ILE A 503 -10.41 -10.55 -14.08
N PRO A 504 -10.92 -10.24 -15.28
CA PRO A 504 -11.67 -11.22 -16.06
C PRO A 504 -10.77 -12.32 -16.62
N ARG A 505 -11.32 -13.53 -16.80
CA ARG A 505 -10.57 -14.73 -17.19
C ARG A 505 -9.83 -14.64 -18.53
N HIS A 506 -10.20 -13.75 -19.42
CA HIS A 506 -9.49 -13.54 -20.70
C HIS A 506 -8.21 -12.72 -20.54
N LEU A 507 -7.96 -12.15 -19.33
CA LEU A 507 -6.72 -11.53 -18.94
C LEU A 507 -5.91 -12.40 -17.95
N ARG A 508 -6.24 -13.69 -17.84
CA ARG A 508 -5.46 -14.64 -17.04
C ARG A 508 -4.05 -14.82 -17.62
N ASP A 509 -3.05 -14.79 -16.73
CA ASP A 509 -1.66 -14.92 -17.13
C ASP A 509 -0.92 -15.86 -16.17
N ILE A 510 -0.13 -15.38 -15.23
CA ILE A 510 0.53 -16.21 -14.22
C ILE A 510 -0.19 -16.06 -12.87
N VAL A 511 -0.39 -17.18 -12.20
CA VAL A 511 -0.84 -17.24 -10.81
C VAL A 511 0.22 -17.94 -9.97
N VAL A 512 0.54 -17.35 -8.83
CA VAL A 512 1.50 -17.91 -7.87
C VAL A 512 0.80 -18.12 -6.54
N THR A 513 0.89 -19.34 -6.02
CA THR A 513 0.50 -19.66 -4.65
C THR A 513 1.72 -20.11 -3.85
N GLU A 514 1.53 -20.40 -2.58
CA GLU A 514 2.57 -20.97 -1.72
C GLU A 514 3.07 -22.34 -2.18
N TYR A 515 2.34 -23.00 -3.08
CA TYR A 515 2.66 -24.34 -3.59
C TYR A 515 3.26 -24.35 -4.99
N GLY A 516 3.28 -23.20 -5.70
CA GLY A 516 3.89 -23.15 -7.02
C GLY A 516 3.33 -22.11 -7.96
N ILE A 517 3.57 -22.35 -9.26
CA ILE A 517 3.34 -21.41 -10.36
C ILE A 517 2.37 -22.02 -11.37
N ALA A 518 1.28 -21.33 -11.71
CA ALA A 518 0.36 -21.71 -12.77
C ALA A 518 0.45 -20.69 -13.93
N ASP A 519 1.06 -21.09 -15.06
CA ASP A 519 1.12 -20.28 -16.29
C ASP A 519 -0.15 -20.54 -17.12
N LEU A 520 -1.08 -19.59 -17.15
CA LEU A 520 -2.42 -19.73 -17.71
C LEU A 520 -2.58 -19.07 -19.08
N ARG A 521 -1.59 -18.26 -19.52
CA ARG A 521 -1.68 -17.54 -20.79
C ARG A 521 -1.74 -18.49 -21.98
N GLY A 522 -2.78 -18.37 -22.82
CA GLY A 522 -2.95 -19.17 -24.02
C GLY A 522 -3.39 -20.63 -23.79
N GLN A 523 -3.75 -21.00 -22.55
CA GLN A 523 -4.16 -22.37 -22.22
C GLN A 523 -5.68 -22.57 -22.41
N THR A 524 -6.07 -23.82 -22.75
CA THR A 524 -7.49 -24.23 -22.77
C THR A 524 -8.07 -24.24 -21.36
N ASP A 525 -9.40 -24.23 -21.21
CA ASP A 525 -10.04 -24.26 -19.89
C ASP A 525 -9.63 -25.50 -19.06
N SER A 526 -9.49 -26.66 -19.68
CA SER A 526 -9.05 -27.88 -18.99
C SER A 526 -7.60 -27.81 -18.50
N GLU A 527 -6.70 -27.22 -19.30
CA GLU A 527 -5.31 -26.99 -18.90
C GLU A 527 -5.20 -25.96 -17.79
N VAL A 528 -6.01 -24.87 -17.84
CA VAL A 528 -6.07 -23.87 -16.78
C VAL A 528 -6.51 -24.51 -15.46
N ILE A 529 -7.57 -25.34 -15.49
CA ILE A 529 -8.05 -26.05 -14.30
C ILE A 529 -6.95 -26.96 -13.75
N ALA A 530 -6.31 -27.76 -14.62
CA ALA A 530 -5.25 -28.69 -14.19
C ALA A 530 -4.06 -27.94 -13.54
N ARG A 531 -3.66 -26.79 -14.11
CA ARG A 531 -2.56 -25.96 -13.56
C ARG A 531 -2.94 -25.30 -12.24
N LEU A 532 -4.17 -24.82 -12.08
CA LEU A 532 -4.64 -24.24 -10.81
C LEU A 532 -4.81 -25.31 -9.73
N LEU A 533 -5.25 -26.53 -10.09
CA LEU A 533 -5.28 -27.67 -9.17
C LEU A 533 -3.87 -28.06 -8.67
N ALA A 534 -2.86 -27.99 -9.54
CA ALA A 534 -1.47 -28.29 -9.19
C ALA A 534 -0.90 -27.34 -8.13
N VAL A 535 -1.42 -26.11 -8.03
CA VAL A 535 -0.99 -25.10 -7.05
C VAL A 535 -2.02 -24.85 -5.94
N SER A 536 -3.07 -25.67 -5.85
CA SER A 536 -4.07 -25.62 -4.77
C SER A 536 -3.65 -26.48 -3.58
N ASP A 537 -4.15 -26.12 -2.40
CA ASP A 537 -3.97 -26.94 -1.19
C ASP A 537 -4.65 -28.31 -1.36
N SER A 538 -3.93 -29.38 -1.01
CA SER A 538 -4.35 -30.76 -1.26
C SER A 538 -5.66 -31.13 -0.56
N ARG A 539 -6.02 -30.47 0.53
CA ARG A 539 -7.30 -30.66 1.24
C ARG A 539 -8.52 -30.38 0.36
N PHE A 540 -8.37 -29.52 -0.66
CA PHE A 540 -9.47 -29.08 -1.51
C PHE A 540 -9.44 -29.63 -2.94
N GLN A 541 -8.31 -30.23 -3.38
CA GLN A 541 -8.11 -30.68 -4.75
C GLN A 541 -9.21 -31.61 -5.24
N GLN A 542 -9.59 -32.64 -4.46
CA GLN A 542 -10.59 -33.63 -4.88
C GLN A 542 -11.97 -33.00 -5.11
N ALA A 543 -12.40 -32.10 -4.22
CA ALA A 543 -13.69 -31.42 -4.37
C ALA A 543 -13.70 -30.50 -5.60
N LEU A 544 -12.62 -29.79 -5.87
CA LEU A 544 -12.47 -28.94 -7.05
C LEU A 544 -12.43 -29.75 -8.36
N ILE A 545 -11.75 -30.90 -8.38
CA ILE A 545 -11.73 -31.84 -9.51
C ILE A 545 -13.16 -32.30 -9.84
N GLU A 546 -13.91 -32.69 -8.80
CA GLU A 546 -15.27 -33.19 -8.99
C GLU A 546 -16.21 -32.11 -9.55
N GLN A 547 -16.13 -30.88 -9.05
CA GLN A 547 -16.88 -29.74 -9.59
C GLN A 547 -16.55 -29.48 -11.07
N ALA A 548 -15.26 -29.52 -11.43
CA ALA A 548 -14.82 -29.31 -12.80
C ALA A 548 -15.27 -30.43 -13.75
N ARG A 549 -15.31 -31.70 -13.28
CA ARG A 549 -15.84 -32.85 -14.03
C ARG A 549 -17.34 -32.73 -14.23
N GLN A 550 -18.10 -32.40 -13.19
CA GLN A 550 -19.56 -32.21 -13.26
C GLN A 550 -19.94 -31.10 -14.25
N ALA A 551 -19.12 -30.05 -14.32
CA ALA A 551 -19.30 -28.96 -15.28
C ALA A 551 -18.84 -29.33 -16.71
N GLY A 552 -18.31 -30.52 -16.95
CA GLY A 552 -17.82 -30.96 -18.26
C GLY A 552 -16.55 -30.20 -18.73
N LYS A 553 -15.82 -29.58 -17.80
CA LYS A 553 -14.60 -28.80 -18.10
C LYS A 553 -13.31 -29.58 -17.84
N LEU A 554 -13.42 -30.77 -17.26
CA LEU A 554 -12.32 -31.70 -17.03
C LEU A 554 -12.72 -33.11 -17.46
N ALA A 555 -11.79 -33.86 -18.04
CA ALA A 555 -12.04 -35.23 -18.46
C ALA A 555 -12.44 -36.11 -17.25
N LYS A 556 -13.32 -37.11 -17.49
CA LYS A 556 -13.79 -38.00 -16.41
C LYS A 556 -12.68 -38.83 -15.78
N ASP A 557 -11.67 -39.17 -16.56
CA ASP A 557 -10.48 -39.94 -16.20
C ASP A 557 -9.27 -39.07 -15.82
N PHE A 558 -9.45 -37.75 -15.74
CA PHE A 558 -8.35 -36.85 -15.31
C PHE A 558 -7.83 -37.26 -13.93
N VAL A 559 -6.51 -37.40 -13.82
CA VAL A 559 -5.80 -37.64 -12.58
C VAL A 559 -4.77 -36.53 -12.40
N LEU A 560 -4.80 -35.85 -11.26
CA LEU A 560 -3.76 -34.90 -10.90
C LEU A 560 -2.45 -35.64 -10.63
N ASP A 561 -1.34 -35.10 -11.14
CA ASP A 561 -0.01 -35.68 -10.91
C ASP A 561 0.25 -35.78 -9.39
N ALA A 562 0.71 -36.96 -8.96
CA ALA A 562 0.92 -37.31 -7.55
C ALA A 562 1.91 -36.38 -6.81
N ARG A 563 2.83 -35.73 -7.55
CA ARG A 563 3.77 -34.75 -6.96
C ARG A 563 3.07 -33.56 -6.29
N PHE A 564 1.85 -33.21 -6.72
CA PHE A 564 1.07 -32.12 -6.16
C PHE A 564 0.11 -32.55 -5.03
N ALA A 565 0.10 -33.83 -4.68
CA ALA A 565 -0.75 -34.36 -3.61
C ALA A 565 -0.29 -33.95 -2.20
N ASP A 566 0.96 -33.49 -2.04
CA ASP A 566 1.55 -33.03 -0.76
C ASP A 566 1.62 -31.50 -0.67
N ASN A 567 0.69 -30.80 -1.29
CA ASN A 567 0.52 -29.36 -1.12
C ASN A 567 -0.15 -29.09 0.24
N THR A 568 0.63 -29.16 1.32
CA THR A 568 0.13 -29.05 2.69
C THR A 568 0.85 -27.96 3.48
N PRO A 569 0.17 -27.29 4.46
CA PRO A 569 0.83 -26.33 5.35
C PRO A 569 1.99 -26.97 6.13
N ALA A 570 1.84 -28.22 6.55
CA ALA A 570 2.87 -28.93 7.32
C ALA A 570 4.20 -29.07 6.56
N ARG A 571 4.15 -29.30 5.23
CA ARG A 571 5.34 -29.31 4.37
C ARG A 571 6.06 -27.95 4.37
N LEU A 572 5.30 -26.86 4.30
CA LEU A 572 5.87 -25.50 4.28
C LEU A 572 6.47 -25.12 5.64
N GLU A 573 5.82 -25.48 6.75
CA GLU A 573 6.39 -25.24 8.08
C GLU A 573 7.65 -26.07 8.32
N ALA A 574 7.72 -27.30 7.83
CA ALA A 574 8.95 -28.09 7.87
C ALA A 574 10.07 -27.47 7.03
N LEU A 575 9.76 -26.88 5.87
CA LEU A 575 10.72 -26.11 5.05
C LEU A 575 11.24 -24.90 5.82
N LYS A 576 10.35 -24.09 6.41
CA LYS A 576 10.71 -22.93 7.23
C LYS A 576 11.64 -23.31 8.37
N ALA A 577 11.34 -24.42 9.07
CA ALA A 577 12.16 -24.89 10.19
C ALA A 577 13.62 -25.19 9.78
N ARG A 578 13.85 -25.68 8.56
CA ARG A 578 15.20 -25.96 8.02
C ARG A 578 15.93 -24.72 7.51
N HIS A 579 15.18 -23.69 7.09
CA HIS A 579 15.72 -22.47 6.45
C HIS A 579 15.25 -21.18 7.13
N ALA A 580 15.16 -21.18 8.46
CA ALA A 580 14.55 -20.11 9.25
C ALA A 580 15.10 -18.71 8.91
N GLN A 581 16.39 -18.60 8.54
CA GLN A 581 17.02 -17.33 8.17
C GLN A 581 16.43 -16.68 6.90
N LEU A 582 15.76 -17.45 6.02
CA LEU A 582 15.11 -16.96 4.81
C LEU A 582 13.60 -16.73 4.98
N PHE A 583 13.10 -16.96 6.21
CA PHE A 583 11.70 -16.74 6.58
C PHE A 583 11.57 -15.75 7.76
N PRO A 584 12.24 -14.59 7.73
CA PRO A 584 12.13 -13.62 8.82
C PRO A 584 10.69 -13.09 8.94
N GLU A 585 10.20 -13.00 10.16
CA GLU A 585 8.83 -12.52 10.40
C GLU A 585 8.62 -11.07 9.91
N TYR A 586 9.67 -10.24 10.00
CA TYR A 586 9.66 -8.85 9.56
C TYR A 586 10.88 -8.54 8.67
N PRO A 587 10.87 -8.94 7.40
CA PRO A 587 12.04 -8.84 6.53
C PRO A 587 12.50 -7.40 6.24
N LEU A 588 11.62 -6.44 6.37
CA LEU A 588 11.87 -5.01 6.12
C LEU A 588 11.82 -4.16 7.39
N GLY A 589 12.01 -4.79 8.56
CA GLY A 589 11.89 -4.16 9.87
C GLY A 589 10.45 -4.07 10.36
N THR A 590 10.28 -3.60 11.60
CA THR A 590 8.96 -3.47 12.23
C THR A 590 8.96 -2.36 13.27
N ASP A 591 7.79 -1.79 13.53
CA ASP A 591 7.54 -0.85 14.64
C ASP A 591 7.28 -1.56 15.98
N PHE A 592 7.13 -2.90 15.99
CA PHE A 592 6.98 -3.67 17.23
C PHE A 592 8.31 -3.87 17.94
N THR A 593 8.33 -3.67 19.25
CA THR A 593 9.49 -4.06 20.09
C THR A 593 9.63 -5.58 20.14
N SER A 594 10.76 -6.10 20.65
CA SER A 594 10.96 -7.54 20.82
C SER A 594 9.89 -8.18 21.71
N GLU A 595 9.50 -7.51 22.79
CA GLU A 595 8.44 -7.93 23.70
C GLU A 595 7.08 -7.93 22.98
N GLU A 596 6.80 -6.89 22.19
CA GLU A 596 5.55 -6.78 21.41
C GLU A 596 5.44 -7.86 20.33
N GLN A 597 6.56 -8.19 19.66
CA GLN A 597 6.59 -9.29 18.70
C GLN A 597 6.27 -10.64 19.36
N HIS A 598 6.85 -10.91 20.55
CA HIS A 598 6.53 -12.12 21.31
C HIS A 598 5.08 -12.11 21.81
N LEU A 599 4.61 -10.98 22.34
CA LEU A 599 3.20 -10.81 22.75
C LEU A 599 2.23 -11.03 21.59
N LEU A 600 2.56 -10.54 20.38
CA LEU A 600 1.72 -10.74 19.20
C LEU A 600 1.60 -12.22 18.82
N ARG A 601 2.73 -12.98 18.88
CA ARG A 601 2.69 -14.44 18.68
C ARG A 601 1.82 -15.13 19.74
N ALA A 602 2.00 -14.78 21.01
CA ALA A 602 1.23 -15.32 22.11
C ALA A 602 -0.28 -15.05 21.96
N LEU A 603 -0.66 -13.81 21.60
CA LEU A 603 -2.06 -13.45 21.37
C LEU A 603 -2.67 -14.17 20.15
N ASN A 604 -1.90 -14.34 19.07
CA ASN A 604 -2.33 -15.12 17.92
C ASN A 604 -2.50 -16.61 18.26
N TRP A 605 -1.60 -17.18 19.05
CA TRP A 605 -1.75 -18.55 19.56
C TRP A 605 -3.02 -18.69 20.40
N LEU A 606 -3.27 -17.79 21.34
CA LEU A 606 -4.50 -17.77 22.15
C LEU A 606 -5.73 -17.70 21.26
N LYS A 607 -5.77 -16.79 20.28
CA LYS A 607 -6.89 -16.65 19.33
C LYS A 607 -7.19 -17.94 18.58
N GLY A 608 -6.16 -18.69 18.20
CA GLY A 608 -6.31 -20.00 17.57
C GLY A 608 -6.92 -21.05 18.51
N LYS A 609 -6.64 -20.97 19.83
CA LYS A 609 -7.12 -21.92 20.84
C LYS A 609 -8.51 -21.61 21.43
N PHE A 610 -9.08 -20.44 21.18
CA PHE A 610 -10.44 -20.11 21.64
C PHE A 610 -11.57 -20.82 20.87
N LYS A 611 -11.26 -21.86 20.09
CA LYS A 611 -12.25 -22.72 19.44
C LYS A 611 -12.86 -23.69 20.45
N LEU A 612 -14.15 -24.00 20.31
CA LEU A 612 -14.88 -24.90 21.23
C LEU A 612 -14.22 -26.29 21.33
N SER A 613 -13.61 -26.76 20.22
CA SER A 613 -12.87 -28.04 20.16
C SER A 613 -11.54 -28.01 20.92
N GLU A 614 -10.96 -26.83 21.18
CA GLU A 614 -9.65 -26.67 21.82
C GLU A 614 -9.74 -26.01 23.20
N ALA A 615 -10.96 -25.74 23.69
CA ALA A 615 -11.19 -25.10 25.00
C ALA A 615 -10.63 -25.92 26.18
N LEU A 616 -10.62 -27.23 26.07
CA LEU A 616 -10.02 -28.12 27.09
C LEU A 616 -8.50 -28.01 27.10
N GLU A 617 -7.86 -27.92 25.93
CA GLU A 617 -6.41 -27.73 25.82
C GLU A 617 -6.01 -26.35 26.32
N LEU A 618 -6.78 -25.30 26.00
CA LEU A 618 -6.56 -23.95 26.51
C LEU A 618 -6.71 -23.93 28.05
N GLY A 619 -7.73 -24.56 28.59
CA GLY A 619 -7.93 -24.68 30.04
C GLY A 619 -6.75 -25.38 30.72
N LYS A 620 -6.25 -26.49 30.14
CA LYS A 620 -5.08 -27.22 30.65
C LYS A 620 -3.81 -26.34 30.56
N ALA A 621 -3.53 -25.73 29.41
CA ALA A 621 -2.39 -24.83 29.21
C ALA A 621 -2.43 -23.65 30.18
N THR A 622 -3.61 -23.10 30.48
CA THR A 622 -3.80 -22.00 31.43
C THR A 622 -3.54 -22.46 32.88
N LEU A 623 -3.91 -23.67 33.24
CA LEU A 623 -3.63 -24.26 34.57
C LEU A 623 -2.15 -24.59 34.74
N GLU A 624 -1.49 -25.06 33.69
CA GLU A 624 -0.07 -25.43 33.64
C GLU A 624 0.85 -24.23 33.27
N ALA A 625 0.29 -23.01 33.09
CA ALA A 625 1.04 -21.83 32.74
C ALA A 625 2.20 -21.59 33.73
N PRO A 626 3.41 -21.23 33.24
CA PRO A 626 4.54 -20.94 34.11
C PRO A 626 4.26 -19.72 34.98
N GLY A 627 5.08 -19.55 36.03
CA GLY A 627 5.08 -18.31 36.81
C GLY A 627 5.57 -17.10 36.01
N PRO A 628 5.46 -15.90 36.57
CA PRO A 628 5.86 -14.64 35.89
C PRO A 628 7.36 -14.54 35.57
N GLN A 629 8.20 -15.39 36.16
CA GLN A 629 9.66 -15.34 36.01
C GLN A 629 10.09 -15.50 34.56
N GLY A 630 10.87 -14.51 34.09
CA GLY A 630 11.32 -14.44 32.71
C GLY A 630 10.34 -13.75 31.73
N TYR A 631 9.15 -13.37 32.20
CA TYR A 631 8.13 -12.68 31.41
C TYR A 631 7.75 -11.31 31.98
N GLU A 632 8.53 -10.77 32.94
CA GLU A 632 8.23 -9.53 33.67
C GLU A 632 8.03 -8.35 32.70
N ALA A 633 8.90 -8.20 31.69
CA ALA A 633 8.79 -7.13 30.69
C ALA A 633 7.50 -7.24 29.85
N HIS A 634 7.08 -8.47 29.51
CA HIS A 634 5.84 -8.72 28.77
C HIS A 634 4.60 -8.40 29.60
N LEU A 635 4.62 -8.79 30.89
CA LEU A 635 3.55 -8.48 31.83
C LEU A 635 3.44 -6.99 32.10
N ALA A 636 4.59 -6.30 32.29
CA ALA A 636 4.64 -4.84 32.41
C ALA A 636 4.06 -4.14 31.18
N ARG A 637 4.47 -4.57 29.98
CA ARG A 637 3.96 -4.04 28.72
C ARG A 637 2.44 -4.19 28.58
N MET A 638 1.87 -5.26 29.16
CA MET A 638 0.43 -5.55 29.17
C MET A 638 -0.31 -5.04 30.41
N GLN A 639 0.39 -4.38 31.34
CA GLN A 639 -0.16 -3.90 32.63
C GLN A 639 -0.78 -5.05 33.45
N LEU A 640 -0.10 -6.19 33.48
CA LEU A 640 -0.51 -7.41 34.20
C LEU A 640 0.55 -7.92 35.19
N GLU A 641 1.49 -7.07 35.64
CA GLU A 641 2.48 -7.42 36.66
C GLU A 641 1.82 -7.74 38.02
N GLN A 642 0.83 -6.94 38.37
CA GLN A 642 0.06 -7.06 39.62
C GLN A 642 -1.45 -7.08 39.30
N PRO A 643 -1.98 -8.25 38.91
CA PRO A 643 -3.35 -8.34 38.48
C PRO A 643 -4.33 -7.98 39.60
N GLN A 644 -5.33 -7.17 39.27
CA GLN A 644 -6.38 -6.72 40.20
C GLN A 644 -7.64 -7.57 40.00
N GLY A 645 -7.83 -8.59 40.86
CA GLY A 645 -8.97 -9.47 40.85
C GLY A 645 -8.95 -10.58 39.79
N LEU A 646 -9.94 -11.47 39.87
CA LEU A 646 -10.00 -12.74 39.11
C LEU A 646 -9.89 -12.58 37.58
N LYS A 647 -10.40 -11.49 37.03
CA LYS A 647 -10.37 -11.27 35.58
C LYS A 647 -8.94 -11.00 35.08
N GLU A 648 -8.19 -10.16 35.78
CA GLU A 648 -6.81 -9.87 35.39
C GLU A 648 -5.86 -11.04 35.72
N GLU A 649 -6.12 -11.77 36.78
CA GLU A 649 -5.42 -13.03 37.07
C GLU A 649 -5.61 -14.05 35.95
N LEU A 650 -6.83 -14.17 35.41
CA LEU A 650 -7.09 -15.01 34.25
C LEU A 650 -6.36 -14.51 33.00
N TYR A 651 -6.36 -13.19 32.75
CA TYR A 651 -5.62 -12.59 31.62
C TYR A 651 -4.12 -12.83 31.74
N GLN A 652 -3.54 -12.68 32.93
CA GLN A 652 -2.13 -12.96 33.19
C GLN A 652 -1.80 -14.42 32.88
N ARG A 653 -2.60 -15.38 33.39
CA ARG A 653 -2.38 -16.82 33.16
C ARG A 653 -2.55 -17.22 31.69
N LEU A 654 -3.56 -16.71 31.00
CA LEU A 654 -3.73 -16.91 29.54
C LEU A 654 -2.53 -16.40 28.77
N LEU A 655 -2.06 -15.19 29.11
CA LEU A 655 -0.92 -14.59 28.46
C LEU A 655 0.37 -15.39 28.70
N LEU A 656 0.62 -15.81 29.93
CA LEU A 656 1.78 -16.65 30.28
C LEU A 656 1.74 -18.02 29.55
N ALA A 657 0.56 -18.63 29.43
CA ALA A 657 0.39 -19.85 28.63
C ALA A 657 0.75 -19.60 27.14
N GLY A 658 0.29 -18.49 26.56
CA GLY A 658 0.61 -18.11 25.19
C GLY A 658 2.10 -17.82 24.98
N LEU A 659 2.72 -17.08 25.91
CA LEU A 659 4.17 -16.76 25.88
C LEU A 659 5.05 -18.01 26.02
N ALA A 660 4.66 -18.96 26.84
CA ALA A 660 5.39 -20.23 27.00
C ALA A 660 5.25 -21.16 25.78
N ALA A 661 4.21 -20.97 24.97
CA ALA A 661 3.94 -21.79 23.79
C ALA A 661 4.58 -21.24 22.51
N THR A 662 5.13 -20.01 22.54
CA THR A 662 5.65 -19.28 21.37
C THR A 662 7.03 -18.67 21.56
#